data_a3635727068be306a8cbc77716633258
#
_entry.id   a3635727068be306a8cbc77716633258
#
_cell.length_a   1.000
_cell.length_b   1.000
_cell.length_c   1.000
_cell.angle_alpha   90.00
_cell.angle_beta   90.00
_cell.angle_gamma   90.00
#
_symmetry.space_group_name_H-M   'P 1'
#
loop_
_entity.id
_entity.type
_entity.pdbx_description
1 polymer ?
#
loop_
_entity_poly.entity_id
_entity_poly.type
_entity_poly.pdbx_seq_one_letter_code
_entity_poly.pdbx_strand_id
1 'polypeptide(L)'
;MKKPVENAATDAVEDAVSQAVNDAPAHAAKRAAPFEASARLLQRVEADLHAGLRGEVRFDAGSKALYASDASNYRQIPLGVVVPADVNDLVAALEVCRRHDVPFLTRGGGTSQNGQCVNVAVVADTSKYVNRVVSIDPQGKTAIVEPGVICDTLRDAAEQHGLTFAPDPATHSRCTLGGMIANNSCGAHSVMGGKTVENIEALEIATYDGARFWVGPTSEAQLQAIIARGGRQGEIYAKLRDLRERYAERIRAEFPQIRRRVSGFNLDQLLPENGFNVARALVGTEGTCAVTLQAKVRLVHSPARRVLLVLGFSDIYTAADAVPHFNRFSPIAIEGLDRAIIRGLQARGLKRDEIALLPEGDAWVVLEFGADTVREALAQAHQADAYFKSGAAGMEISGLVVEDMPQQQKIWSIRETGASAVALSVDPSKPDPIVGWEDAAVDPLRLGDYLREFQALVDRFGYETCLYGHFGDGCVHARITFDIRSAEGVGKWRSFLREAAQLVVDFGGSLSGEHGDGQAKAEFLPIMYGPEIMRAMEEFKAIWDPLNRLNPGKVVHAYRADENLRMGPAYKPVTLTTRLAFASPEGDGMQRAVERCIGMGKCRSLEGGTMCPSFRATREEKFSTRGRAHLFWEMLQGEVVKDGWNSVEVKEALDTCLACKGCKSDCPTHTDMASYKAESLSHYYEQHRRPRQALFMGRIGQWAPLASRFAWLTNFITSARPLAHASKWVAGVAAERHLPVFAPRPFRAIARRRVAAGSAVASEPSRKVILWVDTFNEHFSPDIATAALDVLTRIGYQVVLPRKRLCCGRPLYDYGLLNEARALLRSAVDELADDIRAGVPIVGLEPGCLSVFKDELLKQLPNDPDARKLSDQTFLFSDFVARAEFDWPKLDAAVVVHGHCHQKSIFGMKGDTALLDKLGVRWSLLDTGCCGMAGSFGFNADHYDLSMKIAEDKLLPLVRNAPSAAIVVTNGFSCREQIQHGAGRQSVHIAQLAMQALSQALSQATGGA
;
A
#
# COMPACT_ATOMS: atom_id res chain seq x y z
N MET A 1 -53.14 -30.50 16.35
CA MET A 1 -52.17 -31.48 15.83
C MET A 1 -51.79 -31.05 14.42
N LYS A 2 -50.71 -30.36 14.28
CA LYS A 2 -49.97 -30.18 13.02
C LYS A 2 -48.50 -30.45 13.36
N LYS A 3 -47.92 -31.49 12.72
CA LYS A 3 -46.51 -31.83 12.77
C LYS A 3 -45.71 -30.86 11.90
N PRO A 4 -44.48 -30.53 12.24
CA PRO A 4 -43.65 -29.63 11.47
C PRO A 4 -43.06 -30.33 10.22
N VAL A 5 -43.03 -29.61 9.11
CA VAL A 5 -42.40 -29.97 7.84
C VAL A 5 -41.08 -29.19 7.82
N GLU A 6 -40.08 -29.65 8.54
CA GLU A 6 -38.78 -28.91 8.63
C GLU A 6 -37.53 -29.78 8.52
N ASN A 7 -37.61 -31.05 8.12
CA ASN A 7 -36.41 -31.89 8.03
C ASN A 7 -36.12 -32.51 6.65
N ALA A 8 -36.96 -32.27 5.63
CA ALA A 8 -36.74 -32.89 4.31
C ALA A 8 -35.78 -32.09 3.39
N ALA A 9 -35.60 -30.80 3.65
CA ALA A 9 -34.70 -29.95 2.85
C ALA A 9 -33.25 -30.02 3.29
N THR A 10 -33.00 -30.25 4.57
CA THR A 10 -31.62 -30.40 5.15
C THR A 10 -31.01 -31.75 4.78
N ASP A 11 -31.80 -32.83 4.83
CA ASP A 11 -31.31 -34.18 4.49
C ASP A 11 -31.02 -34.32 2.98
N ALA A 12 -31.75 -33.61 2.12
CA ALA A 12 -31.47 -33.59 0.68
C ALA A 12 -30.21 -32.79 0.30
N VAL A 13 -29.85 -31.82 1.11
CA VAL A 13 -28.60 -31.05 0.92
C VAL A 13 -27.42 -31.87 1.45
N GLU A 14 -27.56 -32.62 2.55
CA GLU A 14 -26.50 -33.48 3.07
C GLU A 14 -26.21 -34.69 2.16
N ASP A 15 -27.23 -35.28 1.58
CA ASP A 15 -27.08 -36.37 0.61
C ASP A 15 -26.49 -35.86 -0.73
N ALA A 16 -26.87 -34.69 -1.21
CA ALA A 16 -26.27 -34.07 -2.39
C ALA A 16 -24.82 -33.67 -2.18
N VAL A 17 -24.46 -33.20 -0.99
CA VAL A 17 -23.06 -32.89 -0.59
C VAL A 17 -22.24 -34.20 -0.48
N SER A 18 -22.81 -35.28 0.05
CA SER A 18 -22.11 -36.56 0.17
C SER A 18 -21.94 -37.27 -1.20
N GLN A 19 -22.89 -37.17 -2.11
CA GLN A 19 -22.75 -37.70 -3.49
C GLN A 19 -21.81 -36.85 -4.34
N ALA A 20 -21.84 -35.51 -4.22
CA ALA A 20 -20.92 -34.61 -4.96
C ALA A 20 -19.44 -34.77 -4.54
N VAL A 21 -19.17 -35.28 -3.34
CA VAL A 21 -17.80 -35.62 -2.88
C VAL A 21 -17.27 -36.89 -3.57
N ASN A 22 -18.17 -37.81 -3.99
CA ASN A 22 -17.76 -39.09 -4.57
C ASN A 22 -17.79 -39.14 -6.10
N ASP A 23 -18.55 -38.25 -6.78
CA ASP A 23 -18.61 -38.18 -8.24
C ASP A 23 -17.64 -37.14 -8.84
N ALA A 24 -16.35 -37.25 -8.51
CA ALA A 24 -15.32 -36.61 -9.32
C ALA A 24 -15.14 -37.41 -10.62
N PRO A 25 -15.26 -36.79 -11.82
CA PRO A 25 -15.02 -37.52 -13.07
C PRO A 25 -13.60 -38.11 -13.07
N ALA A 26 -13.47 -39.34 -13.61
CA ALA A 26 -12.27 -40.17 -13.62
C ALA A 26 -11.11 -39.63 -14.51
N HIS A 27 -10.89 -38.33 -14.55
CA HIS A 27 -9.70 -37.68 -15.03
C HIS A 27 -9.02 -36.97 -13.86
N ALA A 28 -8.47 -37.77 -12.92
CA ALA A 28 -7.46 -37.25 -12.02
C ALA A 28 -6.23 -36.85 -12.85
N ALA A 29 -6.23 -35.64 -13.42
CA ALA A 29 -5.05 -34.98 -13.94
C ALA A 29 -3.94 -35.14 -12.89
N LYS A 30 -2.71 -35.48 -13.30
CA LYS A 30 -1.56 -35.59 -12.42
C LYS A 30 -1.41 -34.26 -11.68
N ARG A 31 -1.82 -34.21 -10.42
CA ARG A 31 -1.67 -33.00 -9.59
C ARG A 31 -0.20 -32.78 -9.27
N ALA A 32 0.21 -31.51 -9.18
CA ALA A 32 1.51 -31.20 -8.62
C ALA A 32 1.53 -31.59 -7.13
N ALA A 33 2.46 -32.48 -6.77
CA ALA A 33 2.79 -32.70 -5.37
C ALA A 33 3.74 -31.59 -4.89
N PRO A 34 3.66 -31.12 -3.63
CA PRO A 34 4.63 -30.20 -3.08
C PRO A 34 6.05 -30.77 -3.23
N PHE A 35 7.00 -29.91 -3.60
CA PHE A 35 8.38 -30.35 -3.72
C PHE A 35 8.99 -30.58 -2.33
N GLU A 36 9.52 -31.78 -2.10
CA GLU A 36 10.20 -32.13 -0.85
C GLU A 36 11.72 -32.03 -1.02
N ALA A 37 12.34 -31.11 -0.29
CA ALA A 37 13.78 -30.91 -0.32
C ALA A 37 14.44 -31.41 0.96
N SER A 38 15.46 -32.28 0.84
CA SER A 38 16.30 -32.61 1.99
C SER A 38 17.16 -31.43 2.42
N ALA A 39 17.47 -31.33 3.73
CA ALA A 39 18.37 -30.28 4.23
C ALA A 39 19.74 -30.28 3.50
N ARG A 40 20.26 -31.46 3.16
CA ARG A 40 21.53 -31.56 2.40
C ARG A 40 21.41 -31.03 0.98
N LEU A 41 20.26 -31.20 0.33
CA LEU A 41 20.02 -30.61 -1.00
C LEU A 41 20.00 -29.09 -0.89
N LEU A 42 19.27 -28.54 0.08
CA LEU A 42 19.18 -27.09 0.28
C LEU A 42 20.55 -26.45 0.57
N GLN A 43 21.38 -27.09 1.41
CA GLN A 43 22.75 -26.61 1.68
C GLN A 43 23.60 -26.53 0.40
N ARG A 44 23.49 -27.54 -0.49
CA ARG A 44 24.22 -27.52 -1.78
C ARG A 44 23.71 -26.43 -2.71
N VAL A 45 22.39 -26.30 -2.81
CA VAL A 45 21.76 -25.24 -3.62
C VAL A 45 22.19 -23.86 -3.14
N GLU A 46 22.14 -23.62 -1.83
CA GLU A 46 22.56 -22.37 -1.22
C GLU A 46 24.04 -22.06 -1.49
N ALA A 47 24.91 -23.05 -1.30
CA ALA A 47 26.35 -22.89 -1.54
C ALA A 47 26.66 -22.58 -3.03
N ASP A 48 26.02 -23.28 -3.96
CA ASP A 48 26.22 -23.03 -5.41
C ASP A 48 25.62 -21.69 -5.86
N LEU A 49 24.51 -21.25 -5.26
CA LEU A 49 23.97 -19.92 -5.48
C LEU A 49 24.94 -18.83 -4.99
N HIS A 50 25.49 -18.97 -3.78
CA HIS A 50 26.50 -18.04 -3.28
C HIS A 50 27.77 -17.97 -4.15
N ALA A 51 28.17 -19.12 -4.71
CA ALA A 51 29.33 -19.16 -5.61
C ALA A 51 29.05 -18.59 -7.01
N GLY A 52 27.80 -18.66 -7.48
CA GLY A 52 27.43 -18.31 -8.85
C GLY A 52 26.83 -16.94 -9.03
N LEU A 53 26.29 -16.29 -7.98
CA LEU A 53 25.57 -15.03 -8.05
C LEU A 53 26.39 -13.87 -7.48
N ARG A 54 26.23 -12.69 -8.10
CA ARG A 54 26.70 -11.39 -7.58
C ARG A 54 25.65 -10.73 -6.69
N GLY A 55 24.41 -11.07 -6.87
CA GLY A 55 23.27 -10.60 -6.08
C GLY A 55 23.21 -11.24 -4.69
N GLU A 56 22.06 -11.23 -4.10
CA GLU A 56 21.86 -11.68 -2.74
C GLU A 56 21.25 -13.08 -2.70
N VAL A 57 21.77 -13.94 -1.82
CA VAL A 57 21.27 -15.29 -1.56
C VAL A 57 20.84 -15.37 -0.10
N ARG A 58 19.58 -15.73 0.16
CA ARG A 58 18.94 -15.63 1.47
C ARG A 58 18.15 -16.92 1.76
N PHE A 59 18.68 -17.77 2.61
CA PHE A 59 18.04 -19.04 3.02
C PHE A 59 17.64 -19.03 4.50
N ASP A 60 17.79 -17.88 5.17
CA ASP A 60 17.38 -17.67 6.56
C ASP A 60 15.86 -17.71 6.76
N ALA A 61 15.43 -17.94 8.02
CA ALA A 61 14.03 -18.03 8.39
C ALA A 61 13.24 -16.74 8.10
N GLY A 62 13.85 -15.57 8.37
CA GLY A 62 13.21 -14.28 8.14
C GLY A 62 12.91 -14.04 6.66
N SER A 63 13.88 -14.33 5.77
CA SER A 63 13.68 -14.20 4.32
C SER A 63 12.60 -15.16 3.82
N LYS A 64 12.59 -16.42 4.27
CA LYS A 64 11.53 -17.39 3.91
C LYS A 64 10.15 -16.89 4.38
N ALA A 65 10.05 -16.38 5.60
CA ALA A 65 8.83 -15.83 6.16
C ALA A 65 8.28 -14.64 5.33
N LEU A 66 9.16 -13.75 4.85
CA LEU A 66 8.78 -12.58 4.03
C LEU A 66 8.12 -12.96 2.71
N TYR A 67 8.54 -14.07 2.11
CA TYR A 67 8.12 -14.51 0.78
C TYR A 67 7.13 -15.67 0.79
N ALA A 68 6.73 -16.15 1.97
CA ALA A 68 5.79 -17.26 2.14
C ALA A 68 4.34 -16.90 1.74
N SER A 69 4.01 -15.61 1.66
CA SER A 69 2.67 -15.14 1.27
C SER A 69 2.73 -13.95 0.30
N ASP A 70 1.62 -13.69 -0.39
CA ASP A 70 1.38 -12.52 -1.25
C ASP A 70 0.07 -11.81 -0.83
N ALA A 71 -0.69 -11.22 -1.74
CA ALA A 71 -1.98 -10.60 -1.43
C ALA A 71 -3.17 -11.58 -1.52
N SER A 72 -2.91 -12.87 -1.70
CA SER A 72 -3.91 -13.93 -1.76
C SER A 72 -4.19 -14.56 -0.40
N ASN A 73 -5.08 -15.55 -0.41
CA ASN A 73 -5.38 -16.39 0.75
C ASN A 73 -4.33 -17.51 0.99
N TYR A 74 -3.27 -17.59 0.18
CA TYR A 74 -2.35 -18.73 0.17
C TYR A 74 -1.03 -18.44 0.88
N ARG A 75 -0.42 -19.51 1.41
CA ARG A 75 0.89 -19.51 2.05
C ARG A 75 1.67 -20.76 1.66
N GLN A 76 2.84 -20.58 1.08
CA GLN A 76 3.79 -21.66 0.80
C GLN A 76 5.20 -21.17 1.15
N ILE A 77 5.90 -21.91 2.01
CA ILE A 77 7.24 -21.52 2.48
C ILE A 77 8.26 -21.78 1.36
N PRO A 78 8.98 -20.76 0.87
CA PRO A 78 9.97 -20.95 -0.18
C PRO A 78 11.17 -21.77 0.31
N LEU A 79 11.85 -22.44 -0.61
CA LEU A 79 13.12 -23.17 -0.34
C LEU A 79 14.22 -22.19 0.07
N GLY A 80 14.27 -21.04 -0.60
CA GLY A 80 15.17 -19.93 -0.37
C GLY A 80 14.77 -18.77 -1.26
N VAL A 81 15.43 -17.62 -1.07
CA VAL A 81 15.19 -16.38 -1.84
C VAL A 81 16.51 -15.93 -2.44
N VAL A 82 16.49 -15.53 -3.71
CA VAL A 82 17.59 -14.83 -4.37
C VAL A 82 17.14 -13.46 -4.85
N VAL A 83 18.02 -12.46 -4.78
CA VAL A 83 17.80 -11.12 -5.31
C VAL A 83 18.87 -10.87 -6.38
N PRO A 84 18.61 -11.21 -7.66
CA PRO A 84 19.59 -11.10 -8.73
C PRO A 84 20.06 -9.66 -8.92
N ALA A 85 21.37 -9.45 -9.14
CA ALA A 85 21.95 -8.14 -9.39
C ALA A 85 21.59 -7.58 -10.78
N ASP A 86 21.38 -8.45 -11.74
CA ASP A 86 20.94 -8.13 -13.11
C ASP A 86 20.32 -9.35 -13.80
N VAL A 87 19.96 -9.20 -15.07
CA VAL A 87 19.37 -10.27 -15.90
C VAL A 87 20.28 -11.50 -16.02
N ASN A 88 21.61 -11.32 -16.12
CA ASN A 88 22.52 -12.46 -16.23
C ASN A 88 22.62 -13.24 -14.93
N ASP A 89 22.55 -12.53 -13.82
CA ASP A 89 22.51 -13.12 -12.49
C ASP A 89 21.21 -13.92 -12.25
N LEU A 90 20.09 -13.42 -12.81
CA LEU A 90 18.81 -14.15 -12.80
C LEU A 90 18.92 -15.48 -13.59
N VAL A 91 19.58 -15.46 -14.75
CA VAL A 91 19.85 -16.67 -15.53
C VAL A 91 20.79 -17.63 -14.78
N ALA A 92 21.81 -17.11 -14.10
CA ALA A 92 22.71 -17.92 -13.29
C ALA A 92 21.97 -18.63 -12.12
N ALA A 93 21.04 -17.93 -11.49
CA ALA A 93 20.20 -18.53 -10.43
C ALA A 93 19.33 -19.68 -10.98
N LEU A 94 18.72 -19.48 -12.16
CA LEU A 94 17.93 -20.51 -12.83
C LEU A 94 18.80 -21.73 -13.17
N GLU A 95 20.03 -21.52 -13.65
CA GLU A 95 20.96 -22.59 -14.00
C GLU A 95 21.39 -23.42 -12.76
N VAL A 96 21.60 -22.77 -11.61
CA VAL A 96 21.86 -23.49 -10.35
C VAL A 96 20.65 -24.35 -9.99
N CYS A 97 19.44 -23.81 -10.04
CA CYS A 97 18.22 -24.56 -9.75
C CYS A 97 18.05 -25.75 -10.70
N ARG A 98 18.34 -25.58 -11.98
CA ARG A 98 18.32 -26.64 -13.00
C ARG A 98 19.30 -27.77 -12.66
N ARG A 99 20.54 -27.45 -12.29
CA ARG A 99 21.55 -28.45 -11.91
C ARG A 99 21.15 -29.33 -10.73
N HIS A 100 20.40 -28.76 -9.81
CA HIS A 100 19.90 -29.43 -8.62
C HIS A 100 18.47 -29.96 -8.75
N ASP A 101 17.84 -29.80 -9.90
CA ASP A 101 16.46 -30.18 -10.19
C ASP A 101 15.43 -29.61 -9.16
N VAL A 102 15.60 -28.34 -8.74
CA VAL A 102 14.70 -27.68 -7.79
C VAL A 102 13.77 -26.69 -8.48
N PRO A 103 12.53 -26.52 -8.01
CA PRO A 103 11.59 -25.55 -8.57
C PRO A 103 12.09 -24.11 -8.45
N PHE A 104 11.72 -23.29 -9.44
CA PHE A 104 12.09 -21.89 -9.56
C PHE A 104 10.87 -21.01 -9.78
N LEU A 105 10.80 -19.88 -9.09
CA LEU A 105 9.73 -18.89 -9.21
C LEU A 105 10.31 -17.48 -9.28
N THR A 106 9.98 -16.73 -10.34
CA THR A 106 10.27 -15.30 -10.39
C THR A 106 9.16 -14.51 -9.70
N ARG A 107 9.54 -13.50 -8.92
CA ARG A 107 8.59 -12.65 -8.18
C ARG A 107 8.92 -11.18 -8.38
N GLY A 108 7.89 -10.36 -8.61
CA GLY A 108 8.00 -8.91 -8.69
C GLY A 108 7.39 -8.23 -7.46
N GLY A 109 6.32 -7.46 -7.63
CA GLY A 109 5.65 -6.73 -6.54
C GLY A 109 5.01 -7.56 -5.44
N GLY A 110 4.72 -8.85 -5.68
CA GLY A 110 4.03 -9.72 -4.73
C GLY A 110 2.61 -9.24 -4.40
N THR A 111 1.92 -8.68 -5.39
CA THR A 111 0.56 -8.10 -5.26
C THR A 111 -0.53 -9.00 -5.81
N SER A 112 -0.20 -10.22 -6.23
CA SER A 112 -1.13 -11.21 -6.75
C SER A 112 -2.18 -11.60 -5.71
N GLN A 113 -3.43 -11.76 -6.15
CA GLN A 113 -4.57 -12.13 -5.29
C GLN A 113 -4.98 -13.61 -5.44
N ASN A 114 -4.40 -14.35 -6.40
CA ASN A 114 -4.75 -15.74 -6.69
C ASN A 114 -3.61 -16.73 -6.38
N GLY A 115 -2.52 -16.28 -5.71
CA GLY A 115 -1.45 -17.14 -5.22
C GLY A 115 -0.37 -17.50 -6.25
N GLN A 116 -0.22 -16.73 -7.34
CA GLN A 116 0.82 -16.97 -8.35
C GLN A 116 2.24 -16.76 -7.78
N CYS A 117 2.39 -15.85 -6.81
CA CYS A 117 3.69 -15.39 -6.30
C CYS A 117 4.22 -16.22 -5.11
N VAL A 118 3.57 -17.33 -4.75
CA VAL A 118 3.96 -18.18 -3.63
C VAL A 118 4.11 -19.63 -4.07
N ASN A 119 5.22 -20.26 -3.69
CA ASN A 119 5.47 -21.67 -4.00
C ASN A 119 6.60 -22.24 -3.13
N VAL A 120 6.68 -23.58 -3.05
CA VAL A 120 7.83 -24.33 -2.51
C VAL A 120 8.91 -24.38 -3.60
N ALA A 121 9.62 -23.27 -3.79
CA ALA A 121 10.59 -23.04 -4.86
C ALA A 121 11.72 -22.13 -4.37
N VAL A 122 12.82 -22.03 -5.13
CA VAL A 122 13.74 -20.90 -5.00
C VAL A 122 13.06 -19.69 -5.64
N VAL A 123 12.79 -18.64 -4.85
CA VAL A 123 12.11 -17.42 -5.29
C VAL A 123 13.16 -16.38 -5.69
N ALA A 124 13.10 -15.92 -6.95
CA ALA A 124 13.94 -14.84 -7.46
C ALA A 124 13.17 -13.52 -7.48
N ASP A 125 13.51 -12.60 -6.57
CA ASP A 125 12.90 -11.25 -6.52
C ASP A 125 13.63 -10.33 -7.50
N THR A 126 12.95 -9.98 -8.58
CA THR A 126 13.46 -9.08 -9.63
C THR A 126 13.27 -7.60 -9.30
N SER A 127 12.45 -7.27 -8.31
CA SER A 127 11.98 -5.89 -8.08
C SER A 127 13.05 -4.93 -7.55
N LYS A 128 14.14 -5.44 -6.93
CA LYS A 128 15.15 -4.60 -6.29
C LYS A 128 16.21 -4.08 -7.25
N TYR A 129 16.72 -4.91 -8.15
CA TYR A 129 17.86 -4.57 -9.02
C TYR A 129 17.59 -4.77 -10.52
N VAL A 130 16.73 -5.72 -10.91
CA VAL A 130 16.41 -6.01 -12.32
C VAL A 130 15.22 -5.17 -12.77
N ASN A 131 15.36 -3.84 -12.71
CA ASN A 131 14.24 -2.90 -12.81
C ASN A 131 14.54 -1.65 -13.67
N ARG A 132 15.34 -1.76 -14.71
CA ARG A 132 15.69 -0.67 -15.60
C ARG A 132 14.70 -0.52 -16.75
N VAL A 133 14.28 0.72 -17.05
CA VAL A 133 13.77 1.09 -18.36
C VAL A 133 15.01 1.20 -19.28
N VAL A 134 15.22 0.20 -20.12
CA VAL A 134 16.45 0.07 -20.91
C VAL A 134 16.49 1.09 -22.04
N SER A 135 15.36 1.28 -22.73
CA SER A 135 15.21 2.29 -23.78
C SER A 135 13.74 2.64 -24.01
N ILE A 136 13.50 3.87 -24.48
CA ILE A 136 12.22 4.31 -25.04
C ILE A 136 12.49 4.80 -26.47
N ASP A 137 11.68 4.33 -27.42
CA ASP A 137 11.62 4.80 -28.80
C ASP A 137 10.30 5.58 -29.00
N PRO A 138 10.31 6.92 -28.94
CA PRO A 138 9.10 7.70 -29.07
C PRO A 138 8.49 7.64 -30.49
N GLN A 139 9.30 7.45 -31.52
CA GLN A 139 8.83 7.35 -32.90
C GLN A 139 8.17 6.01 -33.17
N GLY A 140 8.83 4.92 -32.75
CA GLY A 140 8.28 3.57 -32.80
C GLY A 140 7.20 3.30 -31.76
N LYS A 141 6.98 4.24 -30.83
CA LYS A 141 6.05 4.08 -29.69
C LYS A 141 6.28 2.77 -28.92
N THR A 142 7.53 2.48 -28.61
CA THR A 142 7.91 1.25 -27.88
C THR A 142 8.91 1.55 -26.78
N ALA A 143 9.00 0.64 -25.82
CA ALA A 143 10.04 0.65 -24.81
C ALA A 143 10.59 -0.76 -24.59
N ILE A 144 11.86 -0.86 -24.17
CA ILE A 144 12.46 -2.11 -23.68
C ILE A 144 12.65 -1.96 -22.18
N VAL A 145 12.12 -2.92 -21.42
CA VAL A 145 12.09 -2.90 -19.97
C VAL A 145 12.54 -4.23 -19.37
N GLU A 146 13.14 -4.17 -18.19
CA GLU A 146 13.41 -5.34 -17.35
C GLU A 146 12.16 -5.71 -16.50
N PRO A 147 12.02 -6.98 -16.07
CA PRO A 147 10.79 -7.46 -15.43
C PRO A 147 10.46 -6.81 -14.09
N GLY A 148 11.44 -6.28 -13.37
CA GLY A 148 11.25 -5.62 -12.09
C GLY A 148 10.84 -4.14 -12.18
N VAL A 149 10.74 -3.56 -13.38
CA VAL A 149 10.26 -2.17 -13.56
C VAL A 149 8.85 -2.04 -13.02
N ILE A 150 8.63 -1.05 -12.14
CA ILE A 150 7.29 -0.71 -11.66
C ILE A 150 6.50 -0.05 -12.80
N CYS A 151 5.21 -0.38 -12.92
CA CYS A 151 4.36 0.12 -14.00
C CYS A 151 4.42 1.65 -14.12
N ASP A 152 4.24 2.39 -13.01
CA ASP A 152 4.31 3.86 -13.03
C ASP A 152 5.69 4.39 -13.42
N THR A 153 6.78 3.71 -13.07
CA THR A 153 8.12 4.13 -13.51
C THR A 153 8.26 4.15 -15.03
N LEU A 154 7.65 3.17 -15.74
CA LEU A 154 7.61 3.20 -17.19
C LEU A 154 6.66 4.28 -17.71
N ARG A 155 5.47 4.43 -17.10
CA ARG A 155 4.47 5.42 -17.50
C ARG A 155 5.05 6.84 -17.37
N ASP A 156 5.63 7.17 -16.23
CA ASP A 156 6.24 8.49 -15.98
C ASP A 156 7.38 8.81 -16.94
N ALA A 157 8.20 7.81 -17.29
CA ALA A 157 9.25 7.97 -18.28
C ALA A 157 8.67 8.19 -19.70
N ALA A 158 7.59 7.50 -20.07
CA ALA A 158 6.92 7.63 -21.35
C ALA A 158 6.14 8.95 -21.49
N GLU A 159 5.54 9.46 -20.39
CA GLU A 159 4.81 10.74 -20.36
C GLU A 159 5.68 11.94 -20.78
N GLN A 160 6.99 11.87 -20.59
CA GLN A 160 7.92 12.90 -21.10
C GLN A 160 7.91 13.03 -22.63
N HIS A 161 7.35 12.04 -23.32
CA HIS A 161 7.20 11.97 -24.78
C HIS A 161 5.73 12.04 -25.23
N GLY A 162 4.78 12.35 -24.33
CA GLY A 162 3.34 12.31 -24.62
C GLY A 162 2.80 10.90 -24.87
N LEU A 163 3.49 9.91 -24.33
CA LEU A 163 3.15 8.49 -24.44
C LEU A 163 2.92 7.88 -23.07
N THR A 164 2.17 6.77 -23.02
CA THR A 164 1.99 6.00 -21.79
C THR A 164 1.94 4.50 -22.06
N PHE A 165 2.22 3.69 -21.05
CA PHE A 165 1.90 2.27 -21.06
C PHE A 165 0.46 2.12 -20.56
N ALA A 166 -0.44 1.67 -21.45
CA ALA A 166 -1.87 1.76 -21.21
C ALA A 166 -2.41 0.87 -20.07
N PRO A 167 -1.99 -0.39 -19.88
CA PRO A 167 -2.44 -1.21 -18.76
C PRO A 167 -2.02 -0.61 -17.42
N ASP A 168 -3.00 -0.33 -16.53
CA ASP A 168 -2.79 0.33 -15.25
C ASP A 168 -3.63 -0.30 -14.12
N PRO A 169 -3.31 -1.54 -13.72
CA PRO A 169 -4.02 -2.19 -12.62
C PRO A 169 -3.99 -1.34 -11.36
N ALA A 170 -4.94 -1.51 -10.44
CA ALA A 170 -5.01 -0.76 -9.17
C ALA A 170 -3.72 -0.80 -8.32
N THR A 171 -2.79 -1.65 -8.70
CA THR A 171 -1.46 -1.78 -8.11
C THR A 171 -0.35 -1.09 -8.92
N HIS A 172 -0.65 -0.31 -9.96
CA HIS A 172 0.32 0.30 -10.90
C HIS A 172 1.52 0.97 -10.22
N SER A 173 1.32 1.60 -9.06
CA SER A 173 2.39 2.28 -8.30
C SER A 173 3.38 1.33 -7.60
N ARG A 174 3.20 -0.01 -7.73
CA ARG A 174 4.01 -1.01 -7.01
C ARG A 174 4.07 -2.40 -7.64
N CYS A 175 3.20 -2.74 -8.59
CA CYS A 175 3.33 -3.94 -9.41
C CYS A 175 4.46 -3.76 -10.43
N THR A 176 5.01 -4.86 -10.91
CA THR A 176 6.12 -4.86 -11.88
C THR A 176 5.69 -5.38 -13.23
N LEU A 177 6.37 -4.92 -14.29
CA LEU A 177 6.05 -5.33 -15.68
C LEU A 177 6.12 -6.86 -15.86
N GLY A 178 7.11 -7.52 -15.23
CA GLY A 178 7.20 -8.99 -15.27
C GLY A 178 6.00 -9.67 -14.60
N GLY A 179 5.48 -9.11 -13.51
CA GLY A 179 4.24 -9.59 -12.88
C GLY A 179 3.01 -9.34 -13.74
N MET A 180 2.92 -8.17 -14.38
CA MET A 180 1.84 -7.84 -15.32
C MET A 180 1.84 -8.75 -16.54
N ILE A 181 3.01 -9.07 -17.10
CA ILE A 181 3.19 -10.03 -18.20
C ILE A 181 2.75 -11.43 -17.75
N ALA A 182 3.19 -11.85 -16.57
CA ALA A 182 2.85 -13.17 -16.03
C ALA A 182 1.35 -13.36 -15.84
N ASN A 183 0.64 -12.33 -15.35
CA ASN A 183 -0.80 -12.41 -15.06
C ASN A 183 -1.70 -11.89 -16.20
N ASN A 184 -1.13 -11.33 -17.27
CA ASN A 184 -1.88 -10.61 -18.30
C ASN A 184 -2.76 -9.49 -17.72
N SER A 185 -2.20 -8.71 -16.81
CA SER A 185 -2.92 -7.65 -16.07
C SER A 185 -3.49 -6.58 -17.00
N CYS A 186 -4.53 -5.90 -16.52
CA CYS A 186 -5.21 -4.81 -17.26
C CYS A 186 -5.24 -3.52 -16.44
N GLY A 187 -6.42 -3.03 -16.07
CA GLY A 187 -6.66 -1.83 -15.30
C GLY A 187 -7.83 -1.02 -15.82
N ALA A 188 -8.03 0.18 -15.28
CA ALA A 188 -9.15 1.05 -15.59
C ALA A 188 -9.13 1.54 -17.04
N HIS A 189 -7.93 1.77 -17.62
CA HIS A 189 -7.76 2.30 -18.98
C HIS A 189 -7.69 1.21 -20.07
N SER A 190 -8.08 -0.02 -19.78
CA SER A 190 -8.10 -1.09 -20.77
C SER A 190 -9.09 -0.84 -21.91
N VAL A 191 -10.13 -0.06 -21.71
CA VAL A 191 -11.03 0.38 -22.78
C VAL A 191 -10.25 1.16 -23.85
N MET A 192 -9.26 1.98 -23.44
CA MET A 192 -8.38 2.74 -24.33
C MET A 192 -7.24 1.89 -24.91
N GLY A 193 -6.60 1.08 -24.08
CA GLY A 193 -5.31 0.49 -24.39
C GLY A 193 -5.23 -1.03 -24.34
N GLY A 194 -6.29 -1.73 -23.98
CA GLY A 194 -6.33 -3.19 -23.88
C GLY A 194 -5.58 -3.76 -22.67
N LYS A 195 -5.39 -5.07 -22.70
CA LYS A 195 -4.65 -5.86 -21.70
C LYS A 195 -3.13 -5.81 -21.95
N THR A 196 -2.36 -6.35 -21.02
CA THR A 196 -0.91 -6.48 -21.18
C THR A 196 -0.54 -7.26 -22.44
N VAL A 197 -1.25 -8.33 -22.80
CA VAL A 197 -0.99 -9.16 -24.00
C VAL A 197 -1.01 -8.33 -25.28
N GLU A 198 -1.90 -7.37 -25.41
CA GLU A 198 -2.02 -6.51 -26.60
C GLU A 198 -0.90 -5.46 -26.69
N ASN A 199 -0.22 -5.22 -25.57
CA ASN A 199 0.86 -4.25 -25.46
C ASN A 199 2.26 -4.89 -25.39
N ILE A 200 2.37 -6.21 -25.64
CA ILE A 200 3.66 -6.90 -25.80
C ILE A 200 3.98 -7.11 -27.27
N GLU A 201 5.17 -6.64 -27.69
CA GLU A 201 5.72 -6.88 -29.04
C GLU A 201 6.67 -8.06 -29.06
N ALA A 202 7.60 -8.14 -28.08
CA ALA A 202 8.56 -9.23 -27.98
C ALA A 202 8.98 -9.45 -26.52
N LEU A 203 9.41 -10.66 -26.19
CA LEU A 203 9.99 -11.03 -24.90
C LEU A 203 11.35 -11.68 -25.10
N GLU A 204 12.35 -11.30 -24.32
CA GLU A 204 13.53 -12.10 -24.08
C GLU A 204 13.24 -13.05 -22.93
N ILE A 205 13.42 -14.33 -23.14
CA ILE A 205 13.08 -15.38 -22.19
C ILE A 205 14.23 -16.32 -21.91
N ALA A 206 14.18 -17.00 -20.74
CA ALA A 206 14.96 -18.19 -20.46
C ALA A 206 14.03 -19.36 -20.15
N THR A 207 14.31 -20.53 -20.71
CA THR A 207 13.63 -21.78 -20.37
C THR A 207 14.34 -22.46 -19.19
N TYR A 208 13.64 -23.36 -18.47
CA TYR A 208 14.26 -24.06 -17.34
C TYR A 208 15.49 -24.89 -17.74
N ASP A 209 15.52 -25.43 -18.95
CA ASP A 209 16.64 -26.18 -19.51
C ASP A 209 17.80 -25.31 -20.02
N GLY A 210 17.74 -23.99 -19.86
CA GLY A 210 18.86 -23.07 -20.07
C GLY A 210 18.90 -22.38 -21.43
N ALA A 211 17.92 -22.58 -22.32
CA ALA A 211 17.88 -21.83 -23.58
C ALA A 211 17.44 -20.38 -23.36
N ARG A 212 18.11 -19.42 -24.02
CA ARG A 212 17.83 -17.98 -23.93
C ARG A 212 17.68 -17.38 -25.31
N PHE A 213 16.53 -16.75 -25.60
CA PHE A 213 16.27 -16.16 -26.93
C PHE A 213 15.08 -15.19 -26.87
N TRP A 214 14.97 -14.34 -27.88
CA TRP A 214 13.81 -13.48 -28.09
C TRP A 214 12.69 -14.24 -28.80
N VAL A 215 11.45 -13.97 -28.41
CA VAL A 215 10.22 -14.47 -29.04
C VAL A 215 9.29 -13.28 -29.38
N GLY A 216 8.49 -13.45 -30.44
CA GLY A 216 7.58 -12.42 -30.91
C GLY A 216 6.65 -12.95 -32.00
N PRO A 217 6.01 -12.06 -32.80
CA PRO A 217 5.27 -12.44 -33.98
C PRO A 217 6.22 -13.10 -34.99
N THR A 218 5.81 -14.19 -35.59
CA THR A 218 6.70 -15.03 -36.44
C THR A 218 5.99 -15.40 -37.71
N SER A 219 6.44 -14.86 -38.84
CA SER A 219 5.90 -15.24 -40.15
C SER A 219 6.19 -16.69 -40.47
N GLU A 220 5.43 -17.29 -41.38
CA GLU A 220 5.62 -18.69 -41.77
C GLU A 220 7.04 -18.97 -42.29
N ALA A 221 7.62 -18.05 -43.09
CA ALA A 221 9.01 -18.17 -43.56
C ALA A 221 10.02 -18.15 -42.39
N GLN A 222 9.82 -17.28 -41.39
CA GLN A 222 10.64 -17.24 -40.17
C GLN A 222 10.47 -18.51 -39.35
N LEU A 223 9.23 -19.03 -39.22
CA LEU A 223 8.92 -20.25 -38.50
C LEU A 223 9.70 -21.44 -39.10
N GLN A 224 9.63 -21.61 -40.40
CA GLN A 224 10.38 -22.65 -41.10
C GLN A 224 11.90 -22.49 -40.96
N ALA A 225 12.41 -21.25 -41.02
CA ALA A 225 13.83 -20.96 -40.82
C ALA A 225 14.30 -21.29 -39.38
N ILE A 226 13.50 -20.97 -38.38
CA ILE A 226 13.79 -21.28 -36.94
C ILE A 226 13.82 -22.80 -36.72
N ILE A 227 12.82 -23.51 -37.25
CA ILE A 227 12.74 -24.97 -37.17
C ILE A 227 13.93 -25.63 -37.89
N ALA A 228 14.27 -25.18 -39.09
CA ALA A 228 15.38 -25.72 -39.84
C ALA A 228 16.75 -25.47 -39.19
N ARG A 229 16.89 -24.34 -38.43
CA ARG A 229 18.10 -24.06 -37.65
C ARG A 229 18.31 -25.08 -36.53
N GLY A 230 17.23 -25.68 -36.02
CA GLY A 230 17.29 -26.68 -34.96
C GLY A 230 17.64 -26.12 -33.61
N GLY A 231 18.20 -26.96 -32.76
CA GLY A 231 18.43 -26.64 -31.36
C GLY A 231 17.15 -26.52 -30.56
N ARG A 232 17.21 -26.08 -29.27
CA ARG A 232 16.05 -26.03 -28.39
C ARG A 232 14.97 -25.07 -28.88
N GLN A 233 15.36 -23.92 -29.43
CA GLN A 233 14.42 -22.98 -30.04
C GLN A 233 13.67 -23.60 -31.22
N GLY A 234 14.39 -24.28 -32.15
CA GLY A 234 13.75 -24.95 -33.27
C GLY A 234 12.79 -26.06 -32.84
N GLU A 235 13.17 -26.84 -31.83
CA GLU A 235 12.30 -27.87 -31.25
C GLU A 235 11.01 -27.29 -30.66
N ILE A 236 11.12 -26.22 -29.86
CA ILE A 236 9.97 -25.53 -29.28
C ILE A 236 9.02 -25.03 -30.37
N TYR A 237 9.55 -24.33 -31.38
CA TYR A 237 8.76 -23.78 -32.47
C TYR A 237 8.09 -24.86 -33.34
N ALA A 238 8.76 -25.99 -33.58
CA ALA A 238 8.15 -27.14 -34.24
C ALA A 238 6.97 -27.71 -33.46
N LYS A 239 7.15 -27.91 -32.15
CA LYS A 239 6.08 -28.41 -31.27
C LYS A 239 4.92 -27.41 -31.14
N LEU A 240 5.18 -26.11 -31.09
CA LEU A 240 4.14 -25.07 -31.05
C LEU A 240 3.34 -25.03 -32.35
N ARG A 241 4.00 -25.20 -33.50
CA ARG A 241 3.29 -25.36 -34.80
C ARG A 241 2.40 -26.59 -34.77
N ASP A 242 2.93 -27.76 -34.40
CA ASP A 242 2.16 -29.00 -34.34
C ASP A 242 0.98 -28.91 -33.37
N LEU A 243 1.13 -28.24 -32.23
CA LEU A 243 0.05 -27.95 -31.26
C LEU A 243 -1.03 -27.06 -31.92
N ARG A 244 -0.62 -25.96 -32.55
CA ARG A 244 -1.52 -25.08 -33.29
C ARG A 244 -2.33 -25.88 -34.34
N GLU A 245 -1.69 -26.68 -35.17
CA GLU A 245 -2.33 -27.42 -36.24
C GLU A 245 -3.38 -28.42 -35.71
N ARG A 246 -3.11 -29.05 -34.58
CA ARG A 246 -4.05 -30.02 -33.97
C ARG A 246 -5.24 -29.36 -33.28
N TYR A 247 -5.07 -28.18 -32.71
CA TYR A 247 -6.10 -27.59 -31.85
C TYR A 247 -6.71 -26.30 -32.41
N ALA A 248 -6.31 -25.79 -33.55
CA ALA A 248 -6.72 -24.49 -34.09
C ALA A 248 -8.24 -24.31 -34.16
N GLU A 249 -8.97 -25.31 -34.65
CA GLU A 249 -10.43 -25.24 -34.80
C GLU A 249 -11.11 -25.21 -33.41
N ARG A 250 -10.62 -26.01 -32.46
CA ARG A 250 -11.12 -26.01 -31.09
C ARG A 250 -10.88 -24.67 -30.39
N ILE A 251 -9.68 -24.12 -30.56
CA ILE A 251 -9.32 -22.81 -29.98
C ILE A 251 -10.28 -21.72 -30.49
N ARG A 252 -10.60 -21.71 -31.80
CA ARG A 252 -11.53 -20.75 -32.36
C ARG A 252 -12.97 -20.92 -31.85
N ALA A 253 -13.39 -22.17 -31.61
CA ALA A 253 -14.76 -22.49 -31.22
C ALA A 253 -15.00 -22.33 -29.71
N GLU A 254 -14.02 -22.69 -28.89
CA GLU A 254 -14.21 -22.88 -27.44
C GLU A 254 -13.63 -21.71 -26.58
N PHE A 255 -12.77 -20.84 -27.15
CA PHE A 255 -12.29 -19.68 -26.42
C PHE A 255 -13.35 -18.58 -26.34
N PRO A 256 -13.68 -18.05 -25.13
CA PRO A 256 -14.62 -16.95 -24.98
C PRO A 256 -14.23 -15.72 -25.81
N GLN A 257 -15.19 -15.18 -26.54
CA GLN A 257 -15.01 -14.03 -27.43
C GLN A 257 -15.33 -12.72 -26.72
N ILE A 258 -14.68 -12.48 -25.59
CA ILE A 258 -14.81 -11.27 -24.78
C ILE A 258 -13.47 -10.54 -24.64
N ARG A 259 -13.51 -9.23 -24.43
CA ARG A 259 -12.26 -8.41 -24.29
C ARG A 259 -11.41 -8.86 -23.11
N ARG A 260 -12.01 -9.14 -21.97
CA ARG A 260 -11.36 -9.45 -20.70
C ARG A 260 -11.19 -10.97 -20.46
N ARG A 261 -10.88 -11.74 -21.48
CA ARG A 261 -10.44 -13.12 -21.30
C ARG A 261 -8.97 -13.14 -20.85
N VAL A 262 -8.72 -13.57 -19.61
CA VAL A 262 -7.38 -13.70 -19.05
C VAL A 262 -7.10 -15.13 -18.56
N SER A 263 -8.15 -15.89 -18.18
CA SER A 263 -7.99 -17.28 -17.72
C SER A 263 -7.35 -18.19 -18.75
N GLY A 264 -6.48 -19.10 -18.29
CA GLY A 264 -5.75 -20.07 -19.10
C GLY A 264 -4.62 -19.44 -19.92
N PHE A 265 -4.02 -20.24 -20.82
CA PHE A 265 -2.97 -19.77 -21.70
C PHE A 265 -3.54 -19.15 -22.98
N ASN A 266 -2.86 -18.17 -23.55
CA ASN A 266 -3.26 -17.48 -24.78
C ASN A 266 -2.89 -18.28 -26.04
N LEU A 267 -3.40 -19.52 -26.17
CA LEU A 267 -3.10 -20.41 -27.31
C LEU A 267 -3.61 -19.84 -28.63
N ASP A 268 -4.65 -19.01 -28.59
CA ASP A 268 -5.17 -18.27 -29.74
C ASP A 268 -4.13 -17.35 -30.40
N GLN A 269 -3.13 -16.89 -29.66
CA GLN A 269 -2.05 -16.07 -30.19
C GLN A 269 -1.08 -16.85 -31.09
N LEU A 270 -1.15 -18.18 -31.10
CA LEU A 270 -0.41 -19.04 -32.03
C LEU A 270 -1.15 -19.23 -33.38
N LEU A 271 -2.40 -18.80 -33.50
CA LEU A 271 -3.16 -18.93 -34.73
C LEU A 271 -2.59 -18.02 -35.85
N PRO A 272 -2.67 -18.41 -37.12
CA PRO A 272 -2.15 -17.61 -38.22
C PRO A 272 -2.72 -16.20 -38.29
N GLU A 273 -3.99 -16.03 -38.03
CA GLU A 273 -4.68 -14.72 -37.99
C GLU A 273 -4.13 -13.78 -36.92
N ASN A 274 -3.49 -14.31 -35.87
CA ASN A 274 -2.83 -13.55 -34.79
C ASN A 274 -1.29 -13.48 -35.01
N GLY A 275 -0.79 -13.92 -36.18
CA GLY A 275 0.60 -13.78 -36.58
C GLY A 275 1.56 -14.76 -35.93
N PHE A 276 1.09 -15.90 -35.41
CA PHE A 276 1.90 -16.88 -34.68
C PHE A 276 2.79 -16.17 -33.64
N ASN A 277 2.14 -15.43 -32.73
CA ASN A 277 2.83 -14.55 -31.79
C ASN A 277 3.20 -15.29 -30.52
N VAL A 278 4.40 -15.82 -30.45
CA VAL A 278 4.92 -16.62 -29.35
C VAL A 278 5.08 -15.76 -28.06
N ALA A 279 5.44 -14.47 -28.20
CA ALA A 279 5.52 -13.59 -27.04
C ALA A 279 4.15 -13.43 -26.36
N ARG A 280 3.10 -13.18 -27.13
CA ARG A 280 1.73 -13.03 -26.62
C ARG A 280 1.17 -14.34 -26.08
N ALA A 281 1.56 -15.49 -26.65
CA ALA A 281 1.17 -16.80 -26.11
C ALA A 281 1.78 -17.08 -24.73
N LEU A 282 2.93 -16.47 -24.40
CA LEU A 282 3.57 -16.57 -23.09
C LEU A 282 3.04 -15.56 -22.06
N VAL A 283 2.33 -14.51 -22.49
CA VAL A 283 1.65 -13.59 -21.56
C VAL A 283 0.50 -14.32 -20.86
N GLY A 284 0.38 -14.19 -19.53
CA GLY A 284 -0.65 -14.88 -18.74
C GLY A 284 -0.26 -16.30 -18.34
N THR A 285 1.00 -16.72 -18.58
CA THR A 285 1.45 -18.06 -18.15
C THR A 285 1.88 -18.14 -16.68
N GLU A 286 1.79 -17.07 -15.92
CA GLU A 286 2.06 -17.00 -14.48
C GLU A 286 3.45 -17.52 -14.08
N GLY A 287 4.42 -17.34 -14.97
CA GLY A 287 5.79 -17.82 -14.76
C GLY A 287 5.92 -19.34 -14.79
N THR A 288 4.94 -20.07 -15.33
CA THR A 288 4.96 -21.53 -15.40
C THR A 288 5.69 -22.09 -16.64
N CYS A 289 5.85 -21.27 -17.70
CA CYS A 289 6.43 -21.73 -18.97
C CYS A 289 7.86 -21.24 -19.20
N ALA A 290 8.15 -19.97 -18.90
CA ALA A 290 9.45 -19.37 -19.11
C ALA A 290 9.71 -18.25 -18.10
N VAL A 291 10.97 -17.90 -17.92
CA VAL A 291 11.42 -16.73 -17.15
C VAL A 291 11.56 -15.54 -18.10
N THR A 292 10.82 -14.48 -17.87
CA THR A 292 10.95 -13.22 -18.63
C THR A 292 12.19 -12.46 -18.16
N LEU A 293 13.07 -12.13 -19.10
CA LEU A 293 14.33 -11.40 -18.86
C LEU A 293 14.20 -9.93 -19.26
N GLN A 294 13.62 -9.66 -20.44
CA GLN A 294 13.29 -8.33 -20.92
C GLN A 294 11.98 -8.38 -21.72
N ALA A 295 11.32 -7.25 -21.84
CA ALA A 295 10.11 -7.11 -22.65
C ALA A 295 10.22 -5.87 -23.54
N LYS A 296 9.89 -6.02 -24.83
CA LYS A 296 9.60 -4.91 -25.72
C LYS A 296 8.11 -4.67 -25.68
N VAL A 297 7.72 -3.51 -25.15
CA VAL A 297 6.32 -3.12 -24.92
C VAL A 297 5.90 -2.00 -25.86
N ARG A 298 4.64 -1.98 -26.25
CA ARG A 298 4.01 -0.91 -27.01
C ARG A 298 3.57 0.20 -26.06
N LEU A 299 3.80 1.44 -26.45
CA LEU A 299 3.28 2.65 -25.82
C LEU A 299 2.14 3.23 -26.67
N VAL A 300 1.20 3.91 -26.03
CA VAL A 300 0.09 4.58 -26.69
C VAL A 300 0.16 6.09 -26.42
N HIS A 301 -0.54 6.89 -27.22
CA HIS A 301 -0.70 8.31 -26.96
C HIS A 301 -1.35 8.54 -25.59
N SER A 302 -0.79 9.46 -24.79
CA SER A 302 -1.35 9.87 -23.52
C SER A 302 -2.15 11.15 -23.70
N PRO A 303 -3.48 11.15 -23.51
CA PRO A 303 -4.27 12.38 -23.60
C PRO A 303 -3.80 13.45 -22.63
N ALA A 304 -3.48 14.65 -23.14
CA ALA A 304 -2.92 15.73 -22.34
C ALA A 304 -3.91 16.32 -21.33
N ARG A 305 -5.22 16.16 -21.56
CA ARG A 305 -6.32 16.66 -20.72
C ARG A 305 -7.34 15.56 -20.47
N ARG A 306 -7.85 15.52 -19.25
CA ARG A 306 -8.83 14.55 -18.80
C ARG A 306 -9.97 15.24 -18.07
N VAL A 307 -11.19 14.72 -18.24
CA VAL A 307 -12.41 15.21 -17.59
C VAL A 307 -13.19 14.00 -17.12
N LEU A 308 -13.75 14.06 -15.91
CA LEU A 308 -14.63 13.02 -15.40
C LEU A 308 -16.10 13.41 -15.58
N LEU A 309 -16.93 12.41 -15.87
CA LEU A 309 -18.38 12.45 -15.69
C LEU A 309 -18.73 11.35 -14.68
N VAL A 310 -19.30 11.73 -13.55
CA VAL A 310 -19.77 10.82 -12.51
C VAL A 310 -21.28 10.75 -12.58
N LEU A 311 -21.84 9.57 -12.80
CA LEU A 311 -23.27 9.30 -12.89
C LEU A 311 -23.73 8.53 -11.66
N GLY A 312 -24.86 8.94 -11.04
CA GLY A 312 -25.48 8.24 -9.91
C GLY A 312 -26.68 7.40 -10.34
N PHE A 313 -26.73 6.16 -9.86
CA PHE A 313 -27.77 5.18 -10.19
C PHE A 313 -28.49 4.70 -8.92
N SER A 314 -29.71 4.14 -9.09
CA SER A 314 -30.47 3.53 -8.00
C SER A 314 -29.81 2.28 -7.40
N ASP A 315 -29.07 1.55 -8.23
CA ASP A 315 -28.39 0.31 -7.85
C ASP A 315 -27.30 -0.05 -8.87
N ILE A 316 -26.45 -1.02 -8.51
CA ILE A 316 -25.32 -1.45 -9.32
C ILE A 316 -25.75 -2.20 -10.60
N TYR A 317 -26.91 -2.83 -10.60
CA TYR A 317 -27.42 -3.58 -11.75
C TYR A 317 -27.91 -2.64 -12.84
N THR A 318 -28.65 -1.60 -12.46
CA THR A 318 -29.07 -0.51 -13.36
C THR A 318 -27.87 0.22 -13.94
N ALA A 319 -26.82 0.43 -13.13
CA ALA A 319 -25.56 0.99 -13.59
C ALA A 319 -24.86 0.10 -14.64
N ALA A 320 -24.91 -1.22 -14.45
CA ALA A 320 -24.36 -2.18 -15.39
C ALA A 320 -25.16 -2.27 -16.70
N ASP A 321 -26.50 -2.18 -16.64
CA ASP A 321 -27.36 -2.13 -17.84
C ASP A 321 -27.08 -0.91 -18.72
N ALA A 322 -26.57 0.18 -18.14
CA ALA A 322 -26.23 1.39 -18.87
C ALA A 322 -24.90 1.32 -19.66
N VAL A 323 -24.07 0.29 -19.44
CA VAL A 323 -22.73 0.19 -20.06
C VAL A 323 -22.72 0.30 -21.59
N PRO A 324 -23.67 -0.34 -22.35
CA PRO A 324 -23.72 -0.20 -23.80
C PRO A 324 -23.89 1.25 -24.28
N HIS A 325 -24.53 2.10 -23.46
CA HIS A 325 -24.72 3.52 -23.77
C HIS A 325 -23.45 4.35 -23.57
N PHE A 326 -22.59 3.99 -22.59
CA PHE A 326 -21.33 4.71 -22.32
C PHE A 326 -20.35 4.59 -23.49
N ASN A 327 -20.24 3.40 -24.08
CA ASN A 327 -19.31 3.12 -25.18
C ASN A 327 -19.54 4.00 -26.43
N ARG A 328 -20.75 4.59 -26.59
CA ARG A 328 -21.08 5.51 -27.68
C ARG A 328 -20.27 6.82 -27.66
N PHE A 329 -19.77 7.20 -26.49
CA PHE A 329 -19.05 8.47 -26.26
C PHE A 329 -17.54 8.27 -26.22
N SER A 330 -17.04 7.03 -26.41
CA SER A 330 -15.61 6.67 -26.43
C SER A 330 -14.82 7.18 -25.20
N PRO A 331 -15.29 6.95 -23.96
CA PRO A 331 -14.50 7.27 -22.78
C PRO A 331 -13.24 6.39 -22.74
N ILE A 332 -12.22 6.88 -22.08
CA ILE A 332 -10.95 6.15 -21.89
C ILE A 332 -10.97 5.22 -20.68
N ALA A 333 -11.91 5.43 -19.73
CA ALA A 333 -12.18 4.54 -18.60
C ALA A 333 -13.68 4.55 -18.24
N ILE A 334 -14.19 3.40 -17.75
CA ILE A 334 -15.58 3.21 -17.30
C ILE A 334 -15.57 2.34 -16.06
N GLU A 335 -15.71 2.95 -14.86
CA GLU A 335 -15.58 2.28 -13.58
C GLU A 335 -16.89 2.30 -12.79
N GLY A 336 -17.34 1.12 -12.35
CA GLY A 336 -18.52 0.95 -11.49
C GLY A 336 -18.18 0.87 -10.00
N LEU A 337 -19.01 1.49 -9.15
CA LEU A 337 -18.87 1.51 -7.70
C LEU A 337 -20.21 1.25 -7.01
N ASP A 338 -20.26 0.28 -6.12
CA ASP A 338 -21.42 -0.04 -5.28
C ASP A 338 -21.46 0.83 -4.01
N ARG A 339 -22.66 1.10 -3.50
CA ARG A 339 -22.90 1.76 -2.22
C ARG A 339 -22.23 1.05 -1.03
N ALA A 340 -22.06 -0.29 -1.08
CA ALA A 340 -21.40 -1.04 -0.03
C ALA A 340 -19.95 -0.55 0.20
N ILE A 341 -19.23 -0.13 -0.87
CA ILE A 341 -17.90 0.48 -0.77
C ILE A 341 -17.97 1.81 -0.02
N ILE A 342 -18.93 2.66 -0.38
CA ILE A 342 -19.11 3.97 0.27
C ILE A 342 -19.45 3.80 1.75
N ARG A 343 -20.35 2.86 2.08
CA ARG A 343 -20.67 2.53 3.48
C ARG A 343 -19.45 2.03 4.25
N GLY A 344 -18.61 1.19 3.64
CA GLY A 344 -17.37 0.71 4.24
C GLY A 344 -16.37 1.83 4.55
N LEU A 345 -16.22 2.79 3.63
CA LEU A 345 -15.40 3.99 3.83
C LEU A 345 -15.96 4.88 4.95
N GLN A 346 -17.27 5.13 4.95
CA GLN A 346 -17.98 5.95 5.96
C GLN A 346 -17.87 5.34 7.36
N ALA A 347 -18.07 4.02 7.49
CA ALA A 347 -17.95 3.30 8.77
C ALA A 347 -16.55 3.42 9.38
N ARG A 348 -15.51 3.60 8.55
CA ARG A 348 -14.11 3.82 8.97
C ARG A 348 -13.73 5.29 9.08
N GLY A 349 -14.64 6.21 8.80
CA GLY A 349 -14.38 7.65 8.80
C GLY A 349 -13.44 8.10 7.69
N LEU A 350 -13.31 7.32 6.61
CA LEU A 350 -12.42 7.59 5.48
C LEU A 350 -13.15 8.39 4.40
N LYS A 351 -12.40 9.20 3.65
CA LYS A 351 -12.85 9.85 2.41
C LYS A 351 -14.15 10.67 2.53
N ARG A 352 -14.41 11.30 3.67
CA ARG A 352 -15.66 12.04 3.91
C ARG A 352 -15.85 13.21 2.93
N ASP A 353 -14.79 13.98 2.70
CA ASP A 353 -14.83 15.14 1.82
C ASP A 353 -14.93 14.72 0.34
N GLU A 354 -14.30 13.59 0.00
CA GLU A 354 -14.33 13.02 -1.34
C GLU A 354 -15.70 12.42 -1.66
N ILE A 355 -16.28 11.67 -0.73
CA ILE A 355 -17.63 11.07 -0.87
C ILE A 355 -18.70 12.16 -1.04
N ALA A 356 -18.54 13.30 -0.40
CA ALA A 356 -19.46 14.44 -0.54
C ALA A 356 -19.46 15.06 -1.95
N LEU A 357 -18.51 14.71 -2.82
CA LEU A 357 -18.48 15.13 -4.23
C LEU A 357 -19.35 14.25 -5.14
N LEU A 358 -19.75 13.05 -4.68
CA LEU A 358 -20.52 12.14 -5.52
C LEU A 358 -21.95 12.64 -5.70
N PRO A 359 -22.54 12.51 -6.90
CA PRO A 359 -23.98 12.79 -7.10
C PRO A 359 -24.85 11.84 -6.29
N GLU A 360 -26.12 12.18 -6.14
CA GLU A 360 -27.09 11.30 -5.45
C GLU A 360 -27.22 9.94 -6.15
N GLY A 361 -27.24 8.86 -5.36
CA GLY A 361 -27.34 7.48 -5.88
C GLY A 361 -26.94 6.44 -4.85
N ASP A 362 -27.21 5.17 -5.19
CA ASP A 362 -26.81 3.96 -4.45
C ASP A 362 -25.76 3.15 -5.22
N ALA A 363 -25.44 3.55 -6.44
CA ALA A 363 -24.30 3.11 -7.22
C ALA A 363 -23.82 4.24 -8.13
N TRP A 364 -22.56 4.18 -8.52
CA TRP A 364 -21.95 5.23 -9.35
C TRP A 364 -21.15 4.61 -10.48
N VAL A 365 -21.18 5.29 -11.63
CA VAL A 365 -20.24 5.03 -12.74
C VAL A 365 -19.41 6.29 -12.97
N VAL A 366 -18.09 6.10 -12.99
CA VAL A 366 -17.12 7.12 -13.33
C VAL A 366 -16.67 6.90 -14.76
N LEU A 367 -16.96 7.85 -15.65
CA LEU A 367 -16.46 7.91 -17.02
C LEU A 367 -15.31 8.90 -17.09
N GLU A 368 -14.19 8.51 -17.69
CA GLU A 368 -13.08 9.42 -17.97
C GLU A 368 -12.99 9.69 -19.47
N PHE A 369 -12.96 10.97 -19.84
CA PHE A 369 -12.77 11.42 -21.20
C PHE A 369 -11.38 12.05 -21.34
N GLY A 370 -10.63 11.61 -22.33
CA GLY A 370 -9.28 12.07 -22.61
C GLY A 370 -9.17 12.71 -23.99
N ALA A 371 -8.55 13.91 -24.07
CA ALA A 371 -8.28 14.60 -25.32
C ALA A 371 -7.00 15.45 -25.22
N ASP A 372 -6.55 16.02 -26.35
CA ASP A 372 -5.38 16.92 -26.36
C ASP A 372 -5.74 18.32 -25.81
N THR A 373 -7.01 18.69 -25.85
CA THR A 373 -7.50 19.95 -25.29
C THR A 373 -8.61 19.72 -24.27
N VAL A 374 -8.67 20.59 -23.25
CA VAL A 374 -9.73 20.52 -22.23
C VAL A 374 -11.12 20.75 -22.85
N ARG A 375 -11.22 21.60 -23.89
CA ARG A 375 -12.47 21.87 -24.58
C ARG A 375 -13.07 20.65 -25.24
N GLU A 376 -12.23 19.80 -25.86
CA GLU A 376 -12.67 18.55 -26.49
C GLU A 376 -13.10 17.54 -25.45
N ALA A 377 -12.34 17.33 -24.38
CA ALA A 377 -12.70 16.42 -23.30
C ALA A 377 -14.01 16.87 -22.60
N LEU A 378 -14.18 18.18 -22.33
CA LEU A 378 -15.42 18.74 -21.79
C LEU A 378 -16.62 18.54 -22.74
N ALA A 379 -16.42 18.73 -24.05
CA ALA A 379 -17.48 18.55 -25.01
C ALA A 379 -18.00 17.10 -25.06
N GLN A 380 -17.10 16.12 -24.98
CA GLN A 380 -17.45 14.69 -24.87
C GLN A 380 -18.21 14.40 -23.58
N ALA A 381 -17.72 14.89 -22.43
CA ALA A 381 -18.36 14.69 -21.14
C ALA A 381 -19.76 15.32 -21.08
N HIS A 382 -19.92 16.57 -21.57
CA HIS A 382 -21.23 17.23 -21.62
C HIS A 382 -22.21 16.58 -22.61
N GLN A 383 -21.73 16.05 -23.74
CA GLN A 383 -22.56 15.30 -24.67
C GLN A 383 -23.11 14.04 -24.03
N ALA A 384 -22.28 13.29 -23.29
CA ALA A 384 -22.71 12.12 -22.55
C ALA A 384 -23.68 12.50 -21.42
N ASP A 385 -23.39 13.52 -20.62
CA ASP A 385 -24.27 14.00 -19.54
C ASP A 385 -25.66 14.42 -20.08
N ALA A 386 -25.69 15.18 -21.18
CA ALA A 386 -26.94 15.59 -21.84
C ALA A 386 -27.76 14.39 -22.33
N TYR A 387 -27.10 13.37 -22.86
CA TYR A 387 -27.76 12.14 -23.31
C TYR A 387 -28.47 11.43 -22.15
N PHE A 388 -27.81 11.29 -21.00
CA PHE A 388 -28.40 10.61 -19.82
C PHE A 388 -29.50 11.47 -19.18
N LYS A 389 -29.32 12.78 -19.09
CA LYS A 389 -30.34 13.71 -18.60
C LYS A 389 -31.60 13.76 -19.46
N SER A 390 -31.49 13.48 -20.76
CA SER A 390 -32.65 13.50 -21.68
C SER A 390 -33.52 12.25 -21.58
N GLY A 391 -33.12 11.22 -20.82
CA GLY A 391 -33.82 9.93 -20.80
C GLY A 391 -33.59 9.09 -22.05
N ALA A 392 -32.69 9.48 -22.98
CA ALA A 392 -32.45 8.75 -24.23
C ALA A 392 -31.83 7.35 -24.02
N ALA A 393 -31.30 7.09 -22.81
CA ALA A 393 -30.83 5.76 -22.37
C ALA A 393 -31.95 4.88 -21.79
N GLY A 394 -33.19 5.33 -21.84
CA GLY A 394 -34.32 4.65 -21.16
C GLY A 394 -34.45 4.93 -19.67
N MET A 395 -33.54 5.77 -19.14
CA MET A 395 -33.47 6.20 -17.75
C MET A 395 -32.96 7.65 -17.70
N GLU A 396 -33.54 8.47 -16.82
CA GLU A 396 -33.10 9.85 -16.57
C GLU A 396 -32.09 9.85 -15.40
N ILE A 397 -30.84 10.24 -15.65
CA ILE A 397 -29.76 10.18 -14.69
C ILE A 397 -29.06 11.54 -14.62
N SER A 398 -28.87 12.04 -13.41
CA SER A 398 -28.09 13.23 -13.15
C SER A 398 -26.60 12.91 -13.03
N GLY A 399 -25.77 13.71 -13.74
CA GLY A 399 -24.33 13.58 -13.74
C GLY A 399 -23.62 14.80 -13.16
N LEU A 400 -22.38 14.58 -12.69
CA LEU A 400 -21.43 15.59 -12.27
C LEU A 400 -20.22 15.59 -13.21
N VAL A 401 -20.05 16.64 -14.00
CA VAL A 401 -18.84 16.84 -14.83
C VAL A 401 -17.77 17.53 -13.99
N VAL A 402 -16.56 16.96 -13.95
CA VAL A 402 -15.43 17.43 -13.13
C VAL A 402 -14.22 17.72 -14.01
N GLU A 403 -13.91 19.00 -14.18
CA GLU A 403 -12.73 19.49 -14.90
C GLU A 403 -11.50 19.60 -13.98
N ASP A 404 -11.71 20.01 -12.72
CA ASP A 404 -10.64 20.29 -11.76
C ASP A 404 -9.84 19.04 -11.40
N MET A 405 -8.56 19.01 -11.78
CA MET A 405 -7.69 17.86 -11.56
C MET A 405 -7.60 17.40 -10.09
N PRO A 406 -7.46 18.27 -9.09
CA PRO A 406 -7.53 17.89 -7.68
C PRO A 406 -8.84 17.19 -7.29
N GLN A 407 -9.99 17.61 -7.83
CA GLN A 407 -11.27 16.94 -7.58
C GLN A 407 -11.35 15.58 -8.28
N GLN A 408 -10.84 15.48 -9.51
CA GLN A 408 -10.72 14.19 -10.20
C GLN A 408 -9.91 13.17 -9.37
N GLN A 409 -8.75 13.56 -8.86
CA GLN A 409 -7.92 12.74 -7.99
C GLN A 409 -8.64 12.31 -6.70
N LYS A 410 -9.46 13.19 -6.12
CA LYS A 410 -10.28 12.83 -4.97
C LYS A 410 -11.30 11.75 -5.31
N ILE A 411 -12.00 11.85 -6.43
CA ILE A 411 -12.99 10.86 -6.88
C ILE A 411 -12.30 9.52 -7.16
N TRP A 412 -11.21 9.51 -7.93
CA TRP A 412 -10.43 8.28 -8.17
C TRP A 412 -9.94 7.63 -6.88
N SER A 413 -9.56 8.46 -5.89
CA SER A 413 -9.09 7.94 -4.60
C SER A 413 -10.17 7.19 -3.80
N ILE A 414 -11.47 7.42 -4.05
CA ILE A 414 -12.58 6.61 -3.50
C ILE A 414 -12.49 5.19 -4.05
N ARG A 415 -12.33 5.05 -5.37
CA ARG A 415 -12.22 3.75 -6.04
C ARG A 415 -10.99 2.95 -5.58
N GLU A 416 -9.82 3.61 -5.50
CA GLU A 416 -8.56 2.96 -5.10
C GLU A 416 -8.56 2.52 -3.63
N THR A 417 -9.14 3.34 -2.74
CA THR A 417 -9.16 3.08 -1.29
C THR A 417 -10.28 2.11 -0.92
N GLY A 418 -11.42 2.21 -1.60
CA GLY A 418 -12.67 1.53 -1.26
C GLY A 418 -12.52 0.01 -1.25
N ALA A 419 -11.93 -0.56 -2.29
CA ALA A 419 -11.68 -2.00 -2.41
C ALA A 419 -10.91 -2.61 -1.23
N SER A 420 -10.01 -1.83 -0.62
CA SER A 420 -9.23 -2.27 0.54
C SER A 420 -9.93 -1.97 1.86
N ALA A 421 -10.70 -0.89 1.92
CA ALA A 421 -11.45 -0.52 3.12
C ALA A 421 -12.53 -1.56 3.46
N VAL A 422 -13.13 -2.18 2.45
CA VAL A 422 -14.14 -3.24 2.67
C VAL A 422 -13.55 -4.63 2.93
N ALA A 423 -12.24 -4.82 2.86
CA ALA A 423 -11.59 -6.13 3.04
C ALA A 423 -11.57 -6.64 4.49
N LEU A 424 -12.02 -5.84 5.44
CA LEU A 424 -12.16 -6.20 6.86
C LEU A 424 -13.59 -5.91 7.30
N SER A 425 -14.23 -6.85 7.97
CA SER A 425 -15.56 -6.61 8.54
C SER A 425 -15.50 -5.57 9.66
N VAL A 426 -16.44 -4.65 9.67
CA VAL A 426 -16.64 -3.73 10.81
C VAL A 426 -17.48 -4.37 11.92
N ASP A 427 -18.06 -5.52 11.65
CA ASP A 427 -18.78 -6.36 12.60
C ASP A 427 -17.92 -7.59 12.92
N PRO A 428 -17.36 -7.71 14.14
CA PRO A 428 -16.49 -8.81 14.49
C PRO A 428 -17.19 -10.17 14.57
N SER A 429 -18.51 -10.21 14.53
CA SER A 429 -19.31 -11.45 14.46
C SER A 429 -19.37 -12.05 13.05
N LYS A 430 -19.01 -11.27 12.02
CA LYS A 430 -19.05 -11.69 10.62
C LYS A 430 -17.63 -11.97 10.09
N PRO A 431 -17.47 -12.93 9.18
CA PRO A 431 -16.21 -13.11 8.46
C PRO A 431 -15.80 -11.84 7.70
N ASP A 432 -14.50 -11.67 7.53
CA ASP A 432 -13.96 -10.60 6.67
C ASP A 432 -14.36 -10.84 5.21
N PRO A 433 -14.76 -9.80 4.46
CA PRO A 433 -14.91 -9.91 3.01
C PRO A 433 -13.53 -10.08 2.35
N ILE A 434 -13.21 -11.33 2.00
CA ILE A 434 -11.88 -11.70 1.46
C ILE A 434 -11.90 -11.90 -0.06
N VAL A 435 -10.70 -12.03 -0.63
CA VAL A 435 -10.49 -12.52 -2.00
C VAL A 435 -10.84 -14.00 -2.07
N GLY A 436 -11.19 -14.49 -3.25
CA GLY A 436 -11.50 -15.93 -3.45
C GLY A 436 -12.38 -16.17 -4.66
N TRP A 437 -13.33 -15.31 -4.92
CA TRP A 437 -14.04 -15.19 -6.20
C TRP A 437 -14.18 -13.71 -6.53
N GLU A 438 -13.29 -13.21 -7.33
CA GLU A 438 -13.33 -11.82 -7.80
C GLU A 438 -12.80 -11.77 -9.22
N ASP A 439 -13.01 -10.65 -9.93
CA ASP A 439 -12.42 -10.45 -11.24
C ASP A 439 -13.00 -11.37 -12.36
N ALA A 440 -14.24 -11.83 -12.21
CA ALA A 440 -14.96 -12.48 -13.30
C ALA A 440 -15.30 -11.45 -14.41
N ALA A 441 -15.27 -11.88 -15.66
CA ALA A 441 -15.60 -11.02 -16.80
C ALA A 441 -16.60 -11.67 -17.73
N VAL A 442 -17.57 -10.90 -18.20
CA VAL A 442 -18.60 -11.29 -19.17
C VAL A 442 -18.66 -10.23 -20.29
N ASP A 443 -19.44 -10.50 -21.35
CA ASP A 443 -19.74 -9.47 -22.33
C ASP A 443 -20.41 -8.26 -21.65
N PRO A 444 -19.90 -7.02 -21.84
CA PRO A 444 -20.52 -5.82 -21.28
C PRO A 444 -22.01 -5.67 -21.57
N LEU A 445 -22.51 -6.22 -22.68
CA LEU A 445 -23.95 -6.22 -23.02
C LEU A 445 -24.80 -7.10 -22.09
N ARG A 446 -24.18 -8.03 -21.39
CA ARG A 446 -24.87 -8.98 -20.48
C ARG A 446 -24.50 -8.74 -19.01
N LEU A 447 -23.76 -7.66 -18.72
CA LEU A 447 -23.18 -7.43 -17.39
C LEU A 447 -24.29 -7.29 -16.32
N GLY A 448 -25.37 -6.53 -16.58
CA GLY A 448 -26.47 -6.35 -15.62
C GLY A 448 -27.17 -7.66 -15.28
N ASP A 449 -27.48 -8.50 -16.29
CA ASP A 449 -28.07 -9.80 -16.08
C ASP A 449 -27.16 -10.74 -15.30
N TYR A 450 -25.86 -10.76 -15.62
CA TYR A 450 -24.86 -11.53 -14.87
C TYR A 450 -24.82 -11.12 -13.40
N LEU A 451 -24.82 -9.82 -13.11
CA LEU A 451 -24.76 -9.34 -11.72
C LEU A 451 -26.01 -9.71 -10.92
N ARG A 452 -27.18 -9.73 -11.53
CA ARG A 452 -28.43 -10.17 -10.86
C ARG A 452 -28.37 -11.66 -10.50
N GLU A 453 -27.96 -12.51 -11.44
CA GLU A 453 -27.81 -13.95 -11.19
C GLU A 453 -26.70 -14.24 -10.19
N PHE A 454 -25.60 -13.49 -10.26
CA PHE A 454 -24.50 -13.61 -9.30
C PHE A 454 -24.94 -13.21 -7.89
N GLN A 455 -25.72 -12.14 -7.74
CA GLN A 455 -26.29 -11.77 -6.43
C GLN A 455 -27.25 -12.85 -5.91
N ALA A 456 -28.07 -13.40 -6.76
CA ALA A 456 -28.98 -14.51 -6.38
C ALA A 456 -28.17 -15.73 -5.89
N LEU A 457 -27.01 -16.02 -6.51
CA LEU A 457 -26.10 -17.06 -6.05
C LEU A 457 -25.50 -16.72 -4.67
N VAL A 458 -25.01 -15.48 -4.46
CA VAL A 458 -24.48 -14.99 -3.18
C VAL A 458 -25.52 -15.13 -2.07
N ASP A 459 -26.77 -14.72 -2.34
CA ASP A 459 -27.88 -14.77 -1.38
C ASP A 459 -28.27 -16.21 -1.02
N ARG A 460 -28.29 -17.12 -2.00
CA ARG A 460 -28.58 -18.55 -1.78
C ARG A 460 -27.55 -19.21 -0.87
N PHE A 461 -26.26 -18.78 -0.95
CA PHE A 461 -25.24 -19.23 -0.05
C PHE A 461 -25.19 -18.41 1.25
N GLY A 462 -26.06 -17.40 1.46
CA GLY A 462 -26.09 -16.57 2.65
C GLY A 462 -24.79 -15.82 2.90
N TYR A 463 -24.12 -15.37 1.84
CA TYR A 463 -22.96 -14.48 1.88
C TYR A 463 -23.39 -13.03 1.69
N GLU A 464 -22.51 -12.10 2.09
CA GLU A 464 -22.60 -10.70 1.73
C GLU A 464 -21.47 -10.36 0.74
N THR A 465 -21.75 -9.45 -0.19
CA THR A 465 -20.75 -8.99 -1.17
C THR A 465 -20.78 -7.48 -1.35
N CYS A 466 -19.67 -6.92 -1.83
CA CYS A 466 -19.62 -5.60 -2.43
C CYS A 466 -19.02 -5.72 -3.83
N LEU A 467 -19.58 -4.98 -4.79
CA LEU A 467 -19.24 -5.06 -6.20
C LEU A 467 -18.61 -3.75 -6.67
N TYR A 468 -17.60 -3.87 -7.50
CA TYR A 468 -16.95 -2.75 -8.19
C TYR A 468 -16.20 -3.29 -9.39
N GLY A 469 -15.81 -2.46 -10.33
CA GLY A 469 -15.01 -3.00 -11.42
C GLY A 469 -14.97 -2.17 -12.69
N HIS A 470 -14.34 -2.75 -13.69
CA HIS A 470 -14.12 -2.19 -15.02
C HIS A 470 -15.34 -2.49 -15.91
N PHE A 471 -16.42 -1.78 -15.65
CA PHE A 471 -17.73 -2.05 -16.29
C PHE A 471 -17.66 -1.94 -17.81
N GLY A 472 -16.82 -1.02 -18.33
CA GLY A 472 -16.67 -0.84 -19.78
C GLY A 472 -16.21 -2.10 -20.54
N ASP A 473 -15.53 -2.99 -19.86
CA ASP A 473 -15.06 -4.28 -20.39
C ASP A 473 -15.79 -5.49 -19.77
N GLY A 474 -16.81 -5.27 -18.96
CA GLY A 474 -17.60 -6.33 -18.33
C GLY A 474 -16.88 -7.09 -17.21
N CYS A 475 -15.81 -6.51 -16.62
CA CYS A 475 -15.05 -7.14 -15.53
C CYS A 475 -15.51 -6.60 -14.16
N VAL A 476 -15.81 -7.51 -13.23
CA VAL A 476 -16.34 -7.17 -11.91
C VAL A 476 -15.53 -7.82 -10.81
N HIS A 477 -15.16 -7.01 -9.83
CA HIS A 477 -14.54 -7.46 -8.60
C HIS A 477 -15.59 -7.61 -7.50
N ALA A 478 -15.46 -8.68 -6.73
CA ALA A 478 -16.31 -8.97 -5.58
C ALA A 478 -15.47 -9.20 -4.33
N ARG A 479 -15.90 -8.63 -3.20
CA ARG A 479 -15.40 -8.99 -1.87
C ARG A 479 -16.53 -9.71 -1.14
N ILE A 480 -16.29 -10.94 -0.70
CA ILE A 480 -17.34 -11.83 -0.20
C ILE A 480 -16.97 -12.33 1.19
N THR A 481 -17.98 -12.41 2.08
CA THR A 481 -17.82 -12.85 3.47
C THR A 481 -17.64 -14.36 3.60
N PHE A 482 -16.58 -14.90 2.97
CA PHE A 482 -16.26 -16.32 3.06
C PHE A 482 -15.67 -16.67 4.44
N ASP A 483 -16.19 -17.73 5.06
CA ASP A 483 -15.53 -18.37 6.18
C ASP A 483 -14.54 -19.44 5.66
N ILE A 484 -13.25 -19.11 5.61
CA ILE A 484 -12.20 -20.09 5.29
C ILE A 484 -11.48 -20.61 6.53
N ARG A 485 -11.90 -20.21 7.75
CA ARG A 485 -11.27 -20.61 9.01
C ARG A 485 -11.82 -21.94 9.55
N SER A 486 -13.03 -22.31 9.18
CA SER A 486 -13.65 -23.57 9.54
C SER A 486 -13.66 -24.56 8.38
N ALA A 487 -13.64 -25.86 8.67
CA ALA A 487 -13.74 -26.89 7.64
C ALA A 487 -15.09 -26.86 6.90
N GLU A 488 -16.17 -26.58 7.63
CA GLU A 488 -17.52 -26.40 7.07
C GLU A 488 -17.56 -25.21 6.11
N GLY A 489 -17.02 -24.04 6.55
CA GLY A 489 -16.96 -22.85 5.74
C GLY A 489 -16.12 -23.05 4.47
N VAL A 490 -15.00 -23.78 4.52
CA VAL A 490 -14.19 -24.15 3.35
C VAL A 490 -14.98 -25.04 2.39
N GLY A 491 -15.75 -26.02 2.89
CA GLY A 491 -16.63 -26.86 2.05
C GLY A 491 -17.70 -26.04 1.32
N LYS A 492 -18.36 -25.15 2.06
CA LYS A 492 -19.35 -24.19 1.51
C LYS A 492 -18.74 -23.27 0.47
N TRP A 493 -17.56 -22.68 0.76
CA TRP A 493 -16.80 -21.83 -0.15
C TRP A 493 -16.46 -22.56 -1.46
N ARG A 494 -15.96 -23.80 -1.41
CA ARG A 494 -15.67 -24.59 -2.63
C ARG A 494 -16.89 -24.85 -3.49
N SER A 495 -18.04 -25.15 -2.86
CA SER A 495 -19.31 -25.33 -3.59
C SER A 495 -19.72 -24.05 -4.29
N PHE A 496 -19.63 -22.90 -3.60
CA PHE A 496 -19.87 -21.58 -4.19
C PHE A 496 -18.95 -21.32 -5.39
N LEU A 497 -17.62 -21.55 -5.26
CA LEU A 497 -16.67 -21.33 -6.36
C LEU A 497 -17.03 -22.13 -7.61
N ARG A 498 -17.45 -23.39 -7.45
CA ARG A 498 -17.87 -24.24 -8.57
C ARG A 498 -19.11 -23.68 -9.29
N GLU A 499 -20.12 -23.30 -8.52
CA GLU A 499 -21.35 -22.74 -9.09
C GLU A 499 -21.10 -21.36 -9.72
N ALA A 500 -20.27 -20.53 -9.12
CA ALA A 500 -19.88 -19.25 -9.68
C ALA A 500 -19.06 -19.41 -10.98
N ALA A 501 -18.20 -20.43 -11.06
CA ALA A 501 -17.48 -20.77 -12.28
C ALA A 501 -18.43 -21.20 -13.39
N GLN A 502 -19.40 -22.06 -13.07
CA GLN A 502 -20.42 -22.46 -14.04
C GLN A 502 -21.25 -21.26 -14.52
N LEU A 503 -21.69 -20.40 -13.60
CA LEU A 503 -22.49 -19.22 -13.93
C LEU A 503 -21.75 -18.30 -14.93
N VAL A 504 -20.47 -17.97 -14.68
CA VAL A 504 -19.75 -17.08 -15.60
C VAL A 504 -19.54 -17.72 -16.97
N VAL A 505 -19.37 -19.05 -17.03
CA VAL A 505 -19.23 -19.80 -18.29
C VAL A 505 -20.57 -19.83 -19.05
N ASP A 506 -21.71 -19.98 -18.37
CA ASP A 506 -23.04 -19.91 -18.98
C ASP A 506 -23.32 -18.54 -19.61
N PHE A 507 -22.68 -17.50 -19.09
CA PHE A 507 -22.68 -16.16 -19.69
C PHE A 507 -21.63 -15.97 -20.80
N GLY A 508 -20.88 -17.01 -21.19
CA GLY A 508 -19.80 -16.94 -22.18
C GLY A 508 -18.58 -16.16 -21.69
N GLY A 509 -18.41 -16.07 -20.40
CA GLY A 509 -17.40 -15.25 -19.74
C GLY A 509 -16.08 -15.96 -19.46
N SER A 510 -15.21 -15.26 -18.73
CA SER A 510 -13.91 -15.72 -18.25
C SER A 510 -13.88 -15.73 -16.72
N LEU A 511 -13.29 -16.78 -16.13
CA LEU A 511 -13.14 -16.87 -14.67
C LEU A 511 -12.29 -15.71 -14.11
N SER A 512 -11.34 -15.19 -14.89
CA SER A 512 -10.51 -14.01 -14.56
C SER A 512 -10.50 -13.02 -15.70
N GLY A 513 -10.66 -11.74 -15.38
CA GLY A 513 -10.57 -10.62 -16.31
C GLY A 513 -9.24 -9.85 -16.24
N GLU A 514 -8.45 -9.99 -15.14
CA GLU A 514 -7.14 -9.35 -15.00
C GLU A 514 -6.19 -9.98 -13.97
N HIS A 515 -6.70 -10.73 -12.95
CA HIS A 515 -5.85 -11.22 -11.85
C HIS A 515 -5.10 -12.52 -12.20
N GLY A 516 -5.49 -13.22 -13.26
CA GLY A 516 -5.03 -14.57 -13.59
C GLY A 516 -5.74 -15.65 -12.77
N ASP A 517 -5.38 -16.90 -12.96
CA ASP A 517 -6.02 -18.04 -12.32
C ASP A 517 -5.31 -18.46 -11.03
N GLY A 518 -3.99 -18.48 -11.04
CA GLY A 518 -3.15 -18.88 -9.91
C GLY A 518 -3.47 -20.27 -9.38
N GLN A 519 -3.63 -20.35 -8.06
CA GLN A 519 -4.19 -21.51 -7.38
C GLN A 519 -5.70 -21.35 -7.15
N ALA A 520 -6.19 -20.10 -7.02
CA ALA A 520 -7.57 -19.82 -6.63
C ALA A 520 -8.61 -20.29 -7.65
N LYS A 521 -8.30 -20.19 -8.94
CA LYS A 521 -9.24 -20.43 -10.05
C LYS A 521 -8.84 -21.57 -10.97
N ALA A 522 -7.58 -21.96 -11.01
CA ALA A 522 -7.07 -22.94 -11.97
C ALA A 522 -7.76 -24.31 -11.88
N GLU A 523 -8.23 -24.74 -10.71
CA GLU A 523 -9.00 -25.99 -10.52
C GLU A 523 -10.32 -25.97 -11.33
N PHE A 524 -10.85 -24.78 -11.66
CA PHE A 524 -12.13 -24.61 -12.34
C PHE A 524 -12.00 -24.36 -13.85
N LEU A 525 -10.78 -24.23 -14.38
CA LEU A 525 -10.53 -24.07 -15.82
C LEU A 525 -11.17 -25.15 -16.70
N PRO A 526 -11.25 -26.44 -16.28
CA PRO A 526 -11.97 -27.46 -17.04
C PRO A 526 -13.46 -27.18 -17.27
N ILE A 527 -14.11 -26.39 -16.40
CA ILE A 527 -15.49 -25.94 -16.60
C ILE A 527 -15.56 -24.96 -17.78
N MET A 528 -14.55 -24.07 -17.91
CA MET A 528 -14.51 -23.06 -18.96
C MET A 528 -14.07 -23.60 -20.31
N TYR A 529 -13.07 -24.49 -20.32
CA TYR A 529 -12.38 -24.89 -21.53
C TYR A 529 -12.62 -26.35 -21.99
N GLY A 530 -13.22 -27.18 -21.13
CA GLY A 530 -13.38 -28.60 -21.44
C GLY A 530 -12.05 -29.38 -21.53
N PRO A 531 -12.11 -30.69 -21.70
CA PRO A 531 -10.94 -31.57 -21.55
C PRO A 531 -9.91 -31.41 -22.70
N GLU A 532 -10.35 -31.07 -23.92
CA GLU A 532 -9.47 -31.00 -25.10
C GLU A 532 -8.57 -29.75 -25.05
N ILE A 533 -9.13 -28.58 -24.71
CA ILE A 533 -8.34 -27.35 -24.55
C ILE A 533 -7.44 -27.45 -23.31
N MET A 534 -7.91 -28.07 -22.22
CA MET A 534 -7.04 -28.31 -21.05
C MET A 534 -5.85 -29.19 -21.43
N ARG A 535 -6.02 -30.23 -22.25
CA ARG A 535 -4.93 -31.02 -22.78
C ARG A 535 -3.97 -30.20 -23.62
N ALA A 536 -4.49 -29.30 -24.48
CA ALA A 536 -3.64 -28.39 -25.25
C ALA A 536 -2.81 -27.47 -24.35
N MET A 537 -3.38 -26.98 -23.23
CA MET A 537 -2.66 -26.17 -22.24
C MET A 537 -1.57 -26.99 -21.51
N GLU A 538 -1.85 -28.22 -21.14
CA GLU A 538 -0.87 -29.14 -20.55
C GLU A 538 0.30 -29.42 -21.51
N GLU A 539 0.00 -29.67 -22.78
CA GLU A 539 1.02 -29.85 -23.81
C GLU A 539 1.84 -28.56 -24.04
N PHE A 540 1.17 -27.39 -24.06
CA PHE A 540 1.86 -26.11 -24.17
C PHE A 540 2.85 -25.91 -23.01
N LYS A 541 2.45 -26.13 -21.78
CA LYS A 541 3.33 -26.09 -20.62
C LYS A 541 4.52 -27.08 -20.77
N ALA A 542 4.25 -28.33 -21.21
CA ALA A 542 5.26 -29.37 -21.36
C ALA A 542 6.26 -29.07 -22.51
N ILE A 543 5.90 -28.28 -23.52
CA ILE A 543 6.82 -27.79 -24.54
C ILE A 543 7.92 -26.93 -23.95
N TRP A 544 7.55 -26.05 -23.01
CA TRP A 544 8.46 -25.08 -22.38
C TRP A 544 9.21 -25.66 -21.18
N ASP A 545 8.50 -26.34 -20.31
CA ASP A 545 9.01 -26.86 -19.03
C ASP A 545 8.56 -28.33 -18.82
N PRO A 546 9.20 -29.29 -19.51
CA PRO A 546 8.79 -30.70 -19.45
C PRO A 546 8.98 -31.34 -18.05
N LEU A 547 9.83 -30.77 -17.20
CA LEU A 547 10.07 -31.24 -15.85
C LEU A 547 9.11 -30.62 -14.82
N ASN A 548 8.28 -29.67 -15.23
CA ASN A 548 7.36 -28.94 -14.35
C ASN A 548 8.08 -28.31 -13.13
N ARG A 549 9.16 -27.57 -13.39
CA ARG A 549 9.98 -26.90 -12.34
C ARG A 549 9.76 -25.40 -12.27
N LEU A 550 9.16 -24.77 -13.29
CA LEU A 550 8.81 -23.38 -13.26
C LEU A 550 7.41 -23.21 -12.65
N ASN A 551 7.35 -22.60 -11.47
CA ASN A 551 6.13 -22.29 -10.69
C ASN A 551 5.07 -23.42 -10.71
N PRO A 552 5.41 -24.65 -10.31
CA PRO A 552 4.52 -25.81 -10.40
C PRO A 552 3.23 -25.62 -9.58
N GLY A 553 2.14 -26.24 -10.03
CA GLY A 553 0.85 -26.21 -9.33
C GLY A 553 0.01 -24.95 -9.55
N LYS A 554 0.30 -24.19 -10.62
CA LYS A 554 -0.47 -23.02 -11.07
C LYS A 554 -0.93 -23.24 -12.51
N VAL A 555 -2.08 -22.73 -12.89
CA VAL A 555 -2.77 -22.83 -14.19
C VAL A 555 -3.06 -24.28 -14.61
N VAL A 556 -2.06 -25.09 -14.91
CA VAL A 556 -2.20 -26.52 -15.23
C VAL A 556 -1.59 -27.39 -14.13
N HIS A 557 -2.10 -28.59 -13.91
CA HIS A 557 -1.75 -29.44 -12.79
C HIS A 557 -1.84 -28.72 -11.42
N ALA A 558 -2.84 -27.84 -11.30
CA ALA A 558 -2.94 -26.91 -10.19
C ALA A 558 -3.21 -27.63 -8.86
N TYR A 559 -2.73 -27.00 -7.76
CA TYR A 559 -3.24 -27.29 -6.42
C TYR A 559 -4.74 -26.98 -6.35
N ARG A 560 -5.43 -27.60 -5.41
CA ARG A 560 -6.84 -27.29 -5.16
C ARG A 560 -6.95 -25.88 -4.52
N ALA A 561 -8.10 -25.24 -4.74
CA ALA A 561 -8.36 -23.91 -4.18
C ALA A 561 -8.35 -23.89 -2.64
N ASP A 562 -8.64 -25.02 -1.99
CA ASP A 562 -8.65 -25.16 -0.51
C ASP A 562 -7.32 -25.66 0.10
N GLU A 563 -6.29 -25.92 -0.72
CA GLU A 563 -4.97 -26.27 -0.24
C GLU A 563 -4.13 -25.01 0.07
N ASN A 564 -3.15 -25.13 0.96
CA ASN A 564 -2.19 -24.08 1.29
C ASN A 564 -2.81 -22.76 1.82
N LEU A 565 -4.00 -22.79 2.41
CA LEU A 565 -4.66 -21.61 2.95
C LEU A 565 -3.87 -21.02 4.12
N ARG A 566 -3.55 -19.71 4.04
CA ARG A 566 -2.82 -18.97 5.07
C ARG A 566 -3.58 -18.92 6.40
N MET A 567 -4.89 -18.68 6.34
CA MET A 567 -5.77 -18.60 7.50
C MET A 567 -6.88 -19.66 7.42
N GLY A 568 -6.54 -20.88 6.93
CA GLY A 568 -7.44 -22.01 6.83
C GLY A 568 -7.71 -22.69 8.18
N PRO A 569 -8.44 -23.82 8.20
CA PRO A 569 -8.82 -24.52 9.43
C PRO A 569 -7.63 -24.97 10.31
N ALA A 570 -6.45 -25.12 9.71
CA ALA A 570 -5.20 -25.45 10.43
C ALA A 570 -4.54 -24.23 11.11
N TYR A 571 -4.98 -23.02 10.83
CA TYR A 571 -4.41 -21.79 11.41
C TYR A 571 -4.75 -21.68 12.90
N LYS A 572 -3.74 -21.80 13.75
CA LYS A 572 -3.85 -21.74 15.22
C LYS A 572 -2.74 -20.84 15.77
N PRO A 573 -2.93 -19.51 15.69
CA PRO A 573 -1.90 -18.58 16.13
C PRO A 573 -1.70 -18.63 17.64
N VAL A 574 -0.47 -18.41 18.07
CA VAL A 574 -0.11 -18.30 19.48
C VAL A 574 -0.69 -17.00 20.05
N THR A 575 -1.43 -17.11 21.15
CA THR A 575 -1.90 -15.94 21.88
C THR A 575 -0.78 -15.31 22.69
N LEU A 576 -0.44 -14.07 22.40
CA LEU A 576 0.59 -13.30 23.08
C LEU A 576 -0.04 -12.25 24.01
N THR A 577 0.48 -12.17 25.23
CA THR A 577 0.08 -11.09 26.15
C THR A 577 0.70 -9.77 25.69
N THR A 578 -0.10 -8.70 25.64
CA THR A 578 0.32 -7.37 25.22
C THR A 578 0.16 -6.34 26.35
N ARG A 579 0.98 -5.30 26.29
CA ARG A 579 0.95 -4.14 27.19
C ARG A 579 0.09 -3.00 26.65
N LEU A 580 -0.02 -2.92 25.33
CA LEU A 580 -0.89 -1.99 24.64
C LEU A 580 -2.24 -2.65 24.37
N ALA A 581 -3.29 -1.87 24.43
CA ALA A 581 -4.59 -2.28 23.94
C ALA A 581 -4.60 -2.20 22.40
N PHE A 582 -4.79 -3.33 21.75
CA PHE A 582 -5.02 -3.44 20.30
C PHE A 582 -6.52 -3.62 20.07
N ALA A 583 -7.31 -2.60 20.46
CA ALA A 583 -8.74 -2.58 20.23
C ALA A 583 -9.05 -1.99 18.85
N SER A 584 -9.95 -2.63 18.11
CA SER A 584 -10.44 -2.12 16.83
C SER A 584 -11.90 -2.55 16.60
N PRO A 585 -12.63 -1.88 15.71
CA PRO A 585 -13.99 -2.31 15.35
C PRO A 585 -14.06 -3.74 14.82
N GLU A 586 -12.98 -4.21 14.19
CA GLU A 586 -12.90 -5.55 13.59
C GLU A 586 -12.53 -6.66 14.58
N GLY A 587 -12.28 -6.33 15.84
CA GLY A 587 -11.86 -7.24 16.91
C GLY A 587 -10.55 -6.84 17.58
N ASP A 588 -10.29 -7.41 18.74
CA ASP A 588 -9.21 -7.03 19.63
C ASP A 588 -8.01 -7.97 19.57
N GLY A 589 -6.88 -7.46 20.05
CA GLY A 589 -5.67 -8.23 20.26
C GLY A 589 -4.63 -8.11 19.15
N MET A 590 -3.40 -8.54 19.47
CA MET A 590 -2.25 -8.44 18.56
C MET A 590 -2.42 -9.28 17.30
N GLN A 591 -3.04 -10.46 17.43
CA GLN A 591 -3.33 -11.32 16.28
C GLN A 591 -4.18 -10.57 15.24
N ARG A 592 -5.32 -10.03 15.67
CA ARG A 592 -6.23 -9.31 14.79
C ARG A 592 -5.58 -8.06 14.20
N ALA A 593 -4.78 -7.36 14.98
CA ALA A 593 -4.01 -6.21 14.51
C ALA A 593 -3.04 -6.59 13.38
N VAL A 594 -2.35 -7.71 13.47
CA VAL A 594 -1.41 -8.22 12.44
C VAL A 594 -2.16 -8.70 11.19
N GLU A 595 -3.28 -9.39 11.35
CA GLU A 595 -4.14 -9.89 10.25
C GLU A 595 -4.74 -8.77 9.39
N ARG A 596 -4.76 -7.52 9.86
CA ARG A 596 -5.16 -6.34 9.05
C ARG A 596 -4.32 -6.16 7.79
N CYS A 597 -3.09 -6.71 7.75
CA CYS A 597 -2.28 -6.65 6.54
C CYS A 597 -2.74 -7.70 5.52
N ILE A 598 -3.47 -7.25 4.51
CA ILE A 598 -3.96 -8.08 3.39
C ILE A 598 -2.96 -8.23 2.23
N GLY A 599 -1.70 -7.87 2.42
CA GLY A 599 -0.64 -8.12 1.44
C GLY A 599 -0.59 -7.19 0.21
N MET A 600 -1.55 -6.30 0.00
CA MET A 600 -1.69 -5.49 -1.24
C MET A 600 -0.52 -4.55 -1.57
N GLY A 601 0.39 -4.33 -0.64
CA GLY A 601 1.69 -3.71 -0.89
C GLY A 601 1.69 -2.19 -1.11
N LYS A 602 0.67 -1.41 -0.70
CA LYS A 602 0.69 0.08 -0.79
C LYS A 602 1.94 0.68 -0.14
N CYS A 603 2.49 0.02 0.87
CA CYS A 603 3.75 0.38 1.54
C CYS A 603 5.00 0.22 0.66
N ARG A 604 4.89 -0.32 -0.54
CA ARG A 604 5.97 -0.41 -1.53
C ARG A 604 5.92 0.67 -2.61
N SER A 605 4.90 1.54 -2.58
CA SER A 605 4.83 2.69 -3.49
C SER A 605 6.05 3.59 -3.28
N LEU A 606 6.63 4.06 -4.38
CA LEU A 606 7.81 4.94 -4.36
C LEU A 606 7.42 6.39 -4.25
N GLU A 607 6.16 6.72 -4.53
CA GLU A 607 5.63 8.06 -4.58
C GLU A 607 4.46 8.26 -3.64
N GLY A 608 4.18 9.53 -3.34
CA GLY A 608 3.08 9.96 -2.48
C GLY A 608 3.20 9.51 -1.02
N GLY A 609 2.49 10.16 -0.11
CA GLY A 609 2.38 9.79 1.30
C GLY A 609 3.68 9.76 2.10
N THR A 610 3.58 9.23 3.32
CA THR A 610 4.71 9.12 4.28
C THR A 610 5.12 7.70 4.57
N MET A 611 4.39 6.70 4.07
CA MET A 611 4.54 5.30 4.46
C MET A 611 5.87 4.68 4.01
N CYS A 612 6.51 3.96 4.92
CA CYS A 612 7.72 3.14 4.70
C CYS A 612 8.91 3.84 4.05
N PRO A 613 9.42 4.95 4.63
CA PRO A 613 10.60 5.62 4.08
C PRO A 613 11.83 4.71 4.02
N SER A 614 12.00 3.77 4.95
CA SER A 614 13.07 2.78 4.92
C SER A 614 13.00 1.84 3.70
N PHE A 615 11.79 1.39 3.30
CA PHE A 615 11.62 0.62 2.07
C PHE A 615 11.97 1.46 0.84
N ARG A 616 11.47 2.69 0.76
CA ARG A 616 11.77 3.60 -0.38
C ARG A 616 13.26 3.78 -0.59
N ALA A 617 14.01 3.97 0.51
CA ALA A 617 15.44 4.17 0.48
C ALA A 617 16.24 2.90 0.15
N THR A 618 15.78 1.71 0.51
CA THR A 618 16.57 0.46 0.43
C THR A 618 16.04 -0.57 -0.55
N ARG A 619 14.75 -0.50 -0.89
CA ARG A 619 14.01 -1.53 -1.65
C ARG A 619 13.96 -2.90 -0.95
N GLU A 620 14.27 -2.97 0.34
CA GLU A 620 14.23 -4.19 1.13
C GLU A 620 12.79 -4.54 1.55
N GLU A 621 12.30 -5.72 1.18
CA GLU A 621 10.95 -6.16 1.56
C GLU A 621 10.74 -6.15 3.08
N LYS A 622 11.73 -6.59 3.86
CA LYS A 622 11.66 -6.62 5.33
C LYS A 622 11.44 -5.23 5.97
N PHE A 623 11.70 -4.14 5.23
CA PHE A 623 11.53 -2.76 5.72
C PHE A 623 10.23 -2.12 5.27
N SER A 624 9.39 -2.83 4.53
CA SER A 624 8.02 -2.43 4.25
C SER A 624 7.08 -2.74 5.43
N THR A 625 5.93 -2.08 5.53
CA THR A 625 4.89 -2.44 6.51
C THR A 625 4.41 -3.87 6.27
N ARG A 626 4.25 -4.26 5.00
CA ARG A 626 3.86 -5.62 4.60
C ARG A 626 4.88 -6.66 5.10
N GLY A 627 6.16 -6.45 4.81
CA GLY A 627 7.21 -7.38 5.23
C GLY A 627 7.25 -7.55 6.76
N ARG A 628 7.16 -6.43 7.50
CA ARG A 628 7.09 -6.48 8.97
C ARG A 628 5.83 -7.21 9.46
N ALA A 629 4.68 -7.00 8.83
CA ALA A 629 3.44 -7.68 9.19
C ALA A 629 3.51 -9.19 8.88
N HIS A 630 4.14 -9.59 7.76
CA HIS A 630 4.39 -11.00 7.46
C HIS A 630 5.28 -11.67 8.50
N LEU A 631 6.36 -11.01 8.95
CA LEU A 631 7.21 -11.51 10.03
C LEU A 631 6.45 -11.66 11.35
N PHE A 632 5.60 -10.70 11.70
CA PHE A 632 4.73 -10.84 12.87
C PHE A 632 3.73 -11.98 12.72
N TRP A 633 3.15 -12.14 11.53
CA TRP A 633 2.22 -13.24 11.28
C TRP A 633 2.91 -14.60 11.44
N GLU A 634 4.10 -14.76 10.85
CA GLU A 634 4.91 -15.99 10.98
C GLU A 634 5.38 -16.22 12.44
N MET A 635 5.66 -15.15 13.18
CA MET A 635 5.95 -15.22 14.62
C MET A 635 4.75 -15.74 15.43
N LEU A 636 3.53 -15.29 15.10
CA LEU A 636 2.29 -15.76 15.73
C LEU A 636 1.98 -17.21 15.33
N GLN A 637 2.32 -17.62 14.11
CA GLN A 637 2.18 -18.99 13.65
C GLN A 637 3.21 -19.93 14.33
N GLY A 638 4.42 -19.45 14.61
CA GLY A 638 5.46 -20.18 15.34
C GLY A 638 6.10 -21.34 14.56
N GLU A 639 5.93 -21.39 13.24
CA GLU A 639 6.48 -22.45 12.38
C GLU A 639 7.85 -22.07 11.79
N VAL A 640 7.94 -20.93 11.13
CA VAL A 640 9.16 -20.41 10.51
C VAL A 640 9.91 -19.49 11.46
N VAL A 641 9.21 -18.56 12.08
CA VAL A 641 9.74 -17.64 13.12
C VAL A 641 9.27 -18.16 14.48
N LYS A 642 10.18 -18.79 15.24
CA LYS A 642 9.81 -19.61 16.40
C LYS A 642 9.93 -18.95 17.77
N ASP A 643 10.74 -17.88 17.87
CA ASP A 643 11.16 -17.36 19.18
C ASP A 643 10.21 -16.31 19.77
N GLY A 644 8.98 -16.18 19.23
CA GLY A 644 7.97 -15.23 19.72
C GLY A 644 8.56 -13.81 19.86
N TRP A 645 8.36 -13.18 21.02
CA TRP A 645 8.88 -11.83 21.28
C TRP A 645 10.41 -11.71 21.25
N ASN A 646 11.16 -12.82 21.31
CA ASN A 646 12.62 -12.84 21.23
C ASN A 646 13.17 -13.02 19.82
N SER A 647 12.31 -13.05 18.79
CA SER A 647 12.73 -13.20 17.40
C SER A 647 13.66 -12.08 16.96
N VAL A 648 14.84 -12.49 16.50
CA VAL A 648 15.85 -11.59 15.93
C VAL A 648 15.38 -11.03 14.58
N GLU A 649 14.69 -11.83 13.77
CA GLU A 649 14.18 -11.48 12.45
C GLU A 649 13.16 -10.34 12.54
N VAL A 650 12.22 -10.44 13.49
CA VAL A 650 11.24 -9.38 13.76
C VAL A 650 11.94 -8.13 14.28
N LYS A 651 12.88 -8.27 15.22
CA LYS A 651 13.64 -7.16 15.80
C LYS A 651 14.44 -6.40 14.73
N GLU A 652 15.18 -7.09 13.86
CA GLU A 652 15.95 -6.47 12.77
C GLU A 652 15.06 -5.69 11.79
N ALA A 653 13.92 -6.27 11.40
CA ALA A 653 12.96 -5.58 10.54
C ALA A 653 12.39 -4.31 11.19
N LEU A 654 12.21 -4.32 12.52
CA LEU A 654 11.69 -3.18 13.27
C LEU A 654 12.76 -2.10 13.56
N ASP A 655 14.04 -2.43 13.57
CA ASP A 655 15.11 -1.43 13.85
C ASP A 655 15.06 -0.27 12.87
N THR A 656 14.82 -0.54 11.60
CA THR A 656 14.73 0.50 10.55
C THR A 656 13.34 1.14 10.44
N CYS A 657 12.38 0.75 11.28
CA CYS A 657 11.08 1.41 11.34
C CYS A 657 11.21 2.76 12.06
N LEU A 658 10.92 3.84 11.36
CA LEU A 658 10.98 5.21 11.89
C LEU A 658 9.84 5.56 12.85
N ALA A 659 8.88 4.68 13.09
CA ALA A 659 7.67 4.93 13.87
C ALA A 659 6.90 6.20 13.42
N CYS A 660 6.98 6.56 12.14
CA CYS A 660 6.44 7.79 11.56
C CYS A 660 4.91 7.84 11.46
N LYS A 661 4.21 6.76 11.82
CA LYS A 661 2.74 6.60 11.74
C LYS A 661 2.14 6.67 10.33
N GLY A 662 2.95 6.81 9.27
CA GLY A 662 2.46 6.85 7.89
C GLY A 662 1.63 5.63 7.50
N CYS A 663 1.95 4.44 8.02
CA CYS A 663 1.14 3.23 7.80
C CYS A 663 -0.25 3.29 8.46
N LYS A 664 -0.46 4.14 9.47
CA LYS A 664 -1.79 4.30 10.08
C LYS A 664 -2.73 5.16 9.21
N SER A 665 -2.20 6.11 8.45
CA SER A 665 -2.98 6.99 7.56
C SER A 665 -3.02 6.50 6.11
N ASP A 666 -1.85 6.11 5.57
CA ASP A 666 -1.70 5.83 4.14
C ASP A 666 -2.05 4.36 3.79
N CYS A 667 -2.00 3.44 4.78
CA CYS A 667 -2.43 2.07 4.57
C CYS A 667 -3.96 1.97 4.63
N PRO A 668 -4.62 1.44 3.58
CA PRO A 668 -6.08 1.35 3.55
C PRO A 668 -6.68 0.49 4.67
N THR A 669 -5.89 -0.42 5.25
CA THR A 669 -6.28 -1.26 6.38
C THR A 669 -5.73 -0.77 7.72
N HIS A 670 -5.13 0.43 7.76
CA HIS A 670 -4.64 1.08 8.98
C HIS A 670 -3.70 0.22 9.85
N THR A 671 -2.76 -0.48 9.24
CA THR A 671 -1.76 -1.27 9.95
C THR A 671 -0.84 -0.35 10.78
N ASP A 672 -0.93 -0.37 12.11
CA ASP A 672 -0.16 0.52 12.99
C ASP A 672 1.18 -0.09 13.41
N MET A 673 2.13 -0.17 12.49
CA MET A 673 3.44 -0.77 12.72
C MET A 673 4.25 -0.07 13.82
N ALA A 674 4.00 1.21 14.09
CA ALA A 674 4.67 1.92 15.18
C ALA A 674 4.28 1.35 16.55
N SER A 675 3.00 1.01 16.75
CA SER A 675 2.53 0.34 17.96
C SER A 675 3.05 -1.08 18.08
N TYR A 676 3.12 -1.84 16.96
CA TYR A 676 3.70 -3.20 16.97
C TYR A 676 5.18 -3.16 17.32
N LYS A 677 5.94 -2.18 16.81
CA LYS A 677 7.34 -1.96 17.21
C LYS A 677 7.49 -1.69 18.69
N ALA A 678 6.72 -0.76 19.25
CA ALA A 678 6.79 -0.40 20.66
C ALA A 678 6.46 -1.60 21.55
N GLU A 679 5.44 -2.38 21.22
CA GLU A 679 5.05 -3.61 21.91
C GLU A 679 6.17 -4.64 21.85
N SER A 680 6.64 -5.00 20.65
CA SER A 680 7.70 -5.98 20.44
C SER A 680 8.98 -5.63 21.19
N LEU A 681 9.45 -4.37 21.08
CA LEU A 681 10.65 -3.91 21.79
C LEU A 681 10.48 -3.93 23.31
N SER A 682 9.24 -3.76 23.81
CA SER A 682 8.99 -3.80 25.24
C SER A 682 9.21 -5.19 25.84
N HIS A 683 8.88 -6.24 25.09
CA HIS A 683 9.10 -7.64 25.48
C HIS A 683 10.52 -8.11 25.15
N TYR A 684 11.04 -7.82 23.97
CA TYR A 684 12.38 -8.21 23.55
C TYR A 684 13.45 -7.78 24.55
N TYR A 685 13.36 -6.54 25.03
CA TYR A 685 14.32 -5.98 25.99
C TYR A 685 14.07 -6.36 27.46
N GLU A 686 13.19 -7.28 27.76
CA GLU A 686 13.14 -7.95 29.08
C GLU A 686 14.28 -8.96 29.24
N GLN A 687 14.65 -9.60 28.12
CA GLN A 687 15.70 -10.63 28.10
C GLN A 687 17.01 -10.14 27.47
N HIS A 688 16.98 -8.98 26.79
CA HIS A 688 18.13 -8.41 26.08
C HIS A 688 18.52 -7.04 26.62
N ARG A 689 19.79 -6.69 26.47
CA ARG A 689 20.27 -5.35 26.85
C ARG A 689 19.76 -4.29 25.89
N ARG A 690 19.24 -3.18 26.42
CA ARG A 690 18.84 -2.03 25.62
C ARG A 690 20.05 -1.31 25.04
N PRO A 691 19.96 -0.76 23.81
CA PRO A 691 21.03 0.05 23.25
C PRO A 691 21.24 1.33 24.08
N ARG A 692 22.50 1.83 24.10
CA ARG A 692 22.87 3.06 24.83
C ARG A 692 21.94 4.23 24.50
N GLN A 693 21.60 4.37 23.23
CA GLN A 693 20.70 5.41 22.76
C GLN A 693 19.32 5.38 23.43
N ALA A 694 18.75 4.20 23.70
CA ALA A 694 17.48 4.09 24.42
C ALA A 694 17.56 4.67 25.84
N LEU A 695 18.73 4.57 26.50
CA LEU A 695 18.94 5.11 27.84
C LEU A 695 19.07 6.65 27.84
N PHE A 696 19.78 7.20 26.83
CA PHE A 696 20.00 8.64 26.72
C PHE A 696 18.85 9.35 26.01
N MET A 697 18.57 9.01 24.76
CA MET A 697 17.55 9.68 23.96
C MET A 697 16.13 9.30 24.40
N GLY A 698 15.90 8.04 24.79
CA GLY A 698 14.61 7.60 25.31
C GLY A 698 14.19 8.35 26.57
N ARG A 699 15.13 8.72 27.42
CA ARG A 699 14.88 9.44 28.69
C ARG A 699 15.22 10.93 28.64
N ILE A 700 15.24 11.54 27.46
CA ILE A 700 15.58 12.96 27.29
C ILE A 700 14.69 13.89 28.13
N GLY A 701 13.39 13.58 28.30
CA GLY A 701 12.46 14.35 29.14
C GLY A 701 12.83 14.33 30.62
N GLN A 702 13.60 13.34 31.09
CA GLN A 702 14.01 13.21 32.50
C GLN A 702 15.31 13.98 32.78
N TRP A 703 16.31 13.91 31.88
CA TRP A 703 17.62 14.53 32.13
C TRP A 703 17.79 15.93 31.51
N ALA A 704 17.05 16.29 30.44
CA ALA A 704 17.15 17.61 29.84
C ALA A 704 16.89 18.79 30.80
N PRO A 705 15.97 18.70 31.77
CA PRO A 705 15.80 19.73 32.77
C PRO A 705 17.04 19.98 33.63
N LEU A 706 17.81 18.92 33.94
CA LEU A 706 19.06 19.04 34.70
C LEU A 706 20.19 19.63 33.83
N ALA A 707 20.36 19.12 32.64
CA ALA A 707 21.35 19.62 31.65
C ALA A 707 21.10 21.09 31.32
N SER A 708 19.87 21.51 31.17
CA SER A 708 19.49 22.90 30.90
C SER A 708 19.79 23.87 32.03
N ARG A 709 19.89 23.41 33.30
CA ARG A 709 20.35 24.24 34.41
C ARG A 709 21.80 24.70 34.26
N PHE A 710 22.63 23.88 33.60
CA PHE A 710 24.04 24.11 33.31
C PHE A 710 24.24 24.18 31.80
N ALA A 711 23.35 24.85 31.07
CA ALA A 711 23.36 24.92 29.60
C ALA A 711 24.75 25.30 29.03
N TRP A 712 25.42 26.27 29.65
CA TRP A 712 26.76 26.68 29.19
C TRP A 712 27.78 25.53 29.24
N LEU A 713 27.76 24.73 30.31
CA LEU A 713 28.67 23.59 30.49
C LEU A 713 28.27 22.43 29.55
N THR A 714 26.98 22.13 29.47
CA THR A 714 26.49 21.10 28.59
C THR A 714 26.82 21.42 27.13
N ASN A 715 26.56 22.65 26.69
CA ASN A 715 26.88 23.10 25.34
C ASN A 715 28.39 23.08 25.07
N PHE A 716 29.24 23.46 26.07
CA PHE A 716 30.66 23.33 25.94
C PHE A 716 31.12 21.88 25.73
N ILE A 717 30.61 20.95 26.54
CA ILE A 717 30.89 19.50 26.40
C ILE A 717 30.44 18.94 25.05
N THR A 718 29.29 19.34 24.56
CA THR A 718 28.72 18.85 23.30
C THR A 718 29.26 19.54 22.06
N SER A 719 30.01 20.66 22.21
CA SER A 719 30.58 21.43 21.09
C SER A 719 32.10 21.30 20.99
N ALA A 720 32.82 21.17 22.12
CA ALA A 720 34.30 21.02 22.11
C ALA A 720 34.67 19.66 21.49
N ARG A 721 35.41 19.67 20.37
CA ARG A 721 35.69 18.50 19.51
C ARG A 721 35.98 17.19 20.25
N PRO A 722 36.95 17.06 21.16
CA PRO A 722 37.24 15.79 21.83
C PRO A 722 36.11 15.36 22.78
N LEU A 723 35.50 16.29 23.52
CA LEU A 723 34.39 16.01 24.44
C LEU A 723 33.11 15.69 23.69
N ALA A 724 32.87 16.39 22.57
CA ALA A 724 31.73 16.12 21.68
C ALA A 724 31.78 14.70 21.09
N HIS A 725 32.95 14.24 20.63
CA HIS A 725 33.12 12.86 20.15
C HIS A 725 32.87 11.83 21.24
N ALA A 726 33.42 12.06 22.44
CA ALA A 726 33.18 11.16 23.56
C ALA A 726 31.72 11.13 23.99
N SER A 727 31.06 12.29 24.06
CA SER A 727 29.64 12.38 24.43
C SER A 727 28.71 11.70 23.38
N LYS A 728 28.98 11.87 22.10
CA LYS A 728 28.27 11.19 21.01
C LYS A 728 28.45 9.67 21.08
N TRP A 729 29.70 9.19 21.27
CA TRP A 729 29.99 7.77 21.39
C TRP A 729 29.26 7.15 22.60
N VAL A 730 29.28 7.82 23.77
CA VAL A 730 28.56 7.36 24.96
C VAL A 730 27.06 7.28 24.70
N ALA A 731 26.48 8.27 24.01
CA ALA A 731 25.05 8.34 23.72
C ALA A 731 24.61 7.49 22.49
N GLY A 732 25.55 6.86 21.74
CA GLY A 732 25.27 6.10 20.54
C GLY A 732 24.85 6.99 19.36
N VAL A 733 25.33 8.23 19.32
CA VAL A 733 25.02 9.22 18.27
C VAL A 733 26.11 9.20 17.20
N ALA A 734 25.71 9.35 15.95
CA ALA A 734 26.59 9.44 14.80
C ALA A 734 27.58 10.61 14.93
N ALA A 735 28.84 10.38 14.55
CA ALA A 735 29.90 11.38 14.64
C ALA A 735 29.59 12.64 13.81
N GLU A 736 28.92 12.45 12.68
CA GLU A 736 28.54 13.47 11.69
C GLU A 736 27.42 14.41 12.18
N ARG A 737 26.59 13.95 13.14
CA ARG A 737 25.46 14.74 13.65
C ARG A 737 25.91 15.83 14.61
N HIS A 738 25.36 17.01 14.46
CA HIS A 738 25.46 18.05 15.48
C HIS A 738 24.42 17.76 16.57
N LEU A 739 24.84 17.85 17.84
CA LEU A 739 23.90 17.76 18.96
C LEU A 739 23.19 19.11 19.11
N PRO A 740 21.87 19.10 19.37
CA PRO A 740 21.12 20.33 19.59
C PRO A 740 21.67 21.13 20.78
N VAL A 741 21.70 22.45 20.64
CA VAL A 741 22.22 23.38 21.64
C VAL A 741 21.14 23.74 22.66
N PHE A 742 21.41 23.57 23.93
CA PHE A 742 20.50 24.01 24.99
C PHE A 742 20.39 25.53 25.03
N ALA A 743 19.16 26.02 25.09
CA ALA A 743 18.89 27.43 25.21
C ALA A 743 19.45 27.99 26.56
N PRO A 744 19.96 29.19 26.56
CA PRO A 744 20.50 29.82 27.79
C PRO A 744 19.46 29.98 28.92
N ARG A 745 18.19 30.07 28.52
CA ARG A 745 17.04 30.17 29.43
C ARG A 745 15.90 29.32 28.91
N PRO A 746 15.39 28.35 29.70
CA PRO A 746 14.22 27.56 29.34
C PRO A 746 12.96 28.43 29.23
N PHE A 747 11.99 27.98 28.43
CA PHE A 747 10.74 28.74 28.18
C PHE A 747 10.02 29.15 29.49
N ARG A 748 9.84 28.22 30.44
CA ARG A 748 9.17 28.54 31.71
C ARG A 748 9.84 29.65 32.50
N ALA A 749 11.16 29.80 32.41
CA ALA A 749 11.87 30.91 33.03
C ALA A 749 11.59 32.25 32.32
N ILE A 750 11.42 32.20 31.00
CA ILE A 750 11.00 33.36 30.20
C ILE A 750 9.56 33.74 30.52
N ALA A 751 8.63 32.79 30.49
CA ALA A 751 7.21 32.99 30.74
C ALA A 751 6.95 33.57 32.16
N ARG A 752 7.61 33.05 33.18
CA ARG A 752 7.48 33.58 34.57
C ARG A 752 7.88 35.06 34.66
N ARG A 753 8.91 35.50 33.96
CA ARG A 753 9.35 36.91 33.96
C ARG A 753 8.34 37.81 33.27
N ARG A 754 7.72 37.32 32.21
CA ARG A 754 6.69 38.07 31.49
C ARG A 754 5.42 38.27 32.31
N VAL A 755 4.96 37.20 32.99
CA VAL A 755 3.82 37.28 33.91
C VAL A 755 4.13 38.23 35.08
N ALA A 756 5.34 38.17 35.64
CA ALA A 756 5.74 39.09 36.73
C ALA A 756 5.89 40.56 36.24
N ALA A 757 6.11 40.80 34.96
CA ALA A 757 6.22 42.16 34.39
C ALA A 757 4.85 42.79 34.01
N GLY A 758 3.71 42.15 34.36
CA GLY A 758 2.39 42.75 34.22
C GLY A 758 1.77 42.68 32.82
N SER A 759 2.23 41.81 31.98
CA SER A 759 1.67 41.58 30.61
C SER A 759 0.39 40.72 30.65
N ALA A 760 -0.31 40.62 31.75
CA ALA A 760 -1.61 39.94 31.82
C ALA A 760 -2.71 40.91 31.39
N VAL A 761 -3.06 40.90 30.09
CA VAL A 761 -4.34 41.47 29.67
C VAL A 761 -5.44 40.61 30.27
N ALA A 762 -6.27 41.23 31.10
CA ALA A 762 -7.47 40.58 31.68
C ALA A 762 -8.41 40.24 30.50
N SER A 763 -8.51 38.96 30.16
CA SER A 763 -9.49 38.43 29.23
C SER A 763 -10.59 37.70 29.98
N GLU A 764 -11.79 37.67 29.45
CA GLU A 764 -12.93 36.96 30.03
C GLU A 764 -12.58 35.49 30.31
N PRO A 765 -13.06 34.91 31.43
CA PRO A 765 -12.78 33.51 31.83
C PRO A 765 -13.17 32.46 30.80
N SER A 766 -14.03 32.81 29.84
CA SER A 766 -14.54 31.91 28.78
C SER A 766 -13.51 31.52 27.73
N ARG A 767 -12.29 32.11 27.67
CA ARG A 767 -11.25 31.86 26.66
C ARG A 767 -9.95 31.26 27.24
N LYS A 768 -10.07 30.36 28.24
CA LYS A 768 -8.91 29.66 28.80
C LYS A 768 -8.37 28.62 27.83
N VAL A 769 -7.04 28.55 27.66
CA VAL A 769 -6.34 27.52 26.90
C VAL A 769 -5.07 27.06 27.61
N ILE A 770 -4.80 25.77 27.58
CA ILE A 770 -3.54 25.22 28.09
C ILE A 770 -2.53 25.16 26.95
N LEU A 771 -1.39 25.84 27.13
CA LEU A 771 -0.25 25.67 26.23
C LEU A 771 0.63 24.51 26.73
N TRP A 772 0.59 23.40 25.98
CA TRP A 772 1.46 22.26 26.17
C TRP A 772 2.83 22.51 25.56
N VAL A 773 3.82 22.76 26.43
CA VAL A 773 5.21 22.96 25.99
C VAL A 773 6.00 21.67 26.20
N ASP A 774 6.39 21.06 25.10
CA ASP A 774 7.17 19.83 25.06
C ASP A 774 8.66 20.07 25.45
N THR A 775 9.40 19.00 25.68
CA THR A 775 10.80 19.04 26.10
C THR A 775 11.69 19.83 25.13
N PHE A 776 11.41 19.78 23.82
CA PHE A 776 12.24 20.43 22.80
C PHE A 776 12.01 21.96 22.80
N ASN A 777 10.75 22.37 22.81
CA ASN A 777 10.37 23.78 22.88
C ASN A 777 10.59 24.41 24.27
N GLU A 778 10.70 23.61 25.34
CA GLU A 778 11.10 24.08 26.66
C GLU A 778 12.61 24.40 26.74
N HIS A 779 13.47 23.50 26.20
CA HIS A 779 14.91 23.51 26.51
C HIS A 779 15.81 23.87 25.32
N PHE A 780 15.37 23.69 24.07
CA PHE A 780 16.19 23.91 22.88
C PHE A 780 15.69 25.07 22.02
N SER A 781 14.37 25.23 21.85
CA SER A 781 13.75 26.25 20.99
C SER A 781 12.65 27.05 21.76
N PRO A 782 12.99 27.73 22.88
CA PRO A 782 12.01 28.46 23.71
C PRO A 782 11.37 29.65 23.00
N ASP A 783 11.98 30.14 21.93
CA ASP A 783 11.48 31.21 21.07
C ASP A 783 10.17 30.80 20.35
N ILE A 784 10.04 29.53 19.97
CA ILE A 784 8.81 28.98 19.36
C ILE A 784 7.66 29.00 20.39
N ALA A 785 7.90 28.50 21.58
CA ALA A 785 6.89 28.50 22.65
C ALA A 785 6.54 29.94 23.08
N THR A 786 7.52 30.87 23.04
CA THR A 786 7.29 32.29 23.31
C THR A 786 6.41 32.93 22.22
N ALA A 787 6.68 32.67 20.95
CA ALA A 787 5.86 33.12 19.83
C ALA A 787 4.41 32.59 19.95
N ALA A 788 4.24 31.33 20.29
CA ALA A 788 2.91 30.75 20.48
C ALA A 788 2.14 31.38 21.66
N LEU A 789 2.83 31.61 22.79
CA LEU A 789 2.25 32.30 23.93
C LEU A 789 1.78 33.72 23.54
N ASP A 790 2.64 34.47 22.85
CA ASP A 790 2.34 35.84 22.44
C ASP A 790 1.18 35.90 21.42
N VAL A 791 1.15 34.97 20.45
CA VAL A 791 0.05 34.87 19.49
C VAL A 791 -1.27 34.55 20.20
N LEU A 792 -1.31 33.49 21.02
CA LEU A 792 -2.53 33.08 21.73
C LEU A 792 -3.07 34.19 22.63
N THR A 793 -2.19 34.90 23.32
CA THR A 793 -2.57 36.04 24.16
C THR A 793 -3.16 37.18 23.32
N ARG A 794 -2.55 37.50 22.15
CA ARG A 794 -3.01 38.59 21.28
C ARG A 794 -4.33 38.30 20.59
N ILE A 795 -4.62 37.06 20.29
CA ILE A 795 -5.94 36.65 19.75
C ILE A 795 -7.01 36.47 20.85
N GLY A 796 -6.69 36.85 22.10
CA GLY A 796 -7.65 37.00 23.20
C GLY A 796 -7.81 35.77 24.06
N TYR A 797 -6.86 34.85 24.10
CA TYR A 797 -6.92 33.70 25.01
C TYR A 797 -6.15 33.93 26.30
N GLN A 798 -6.68 33.42 27.41
CA GLN A 798 -5.96 33.28 28.67
C GLN A 798 -5.09 32.01 28.62
N VAL A 799 -3.81 32.17 28.40
CA VAL A 799 -2.87 31.03 28.28
C VAL A 799 -2.43 30.57 29.68
N VAL A 800 -2.66 29.30 29.96
CA VAL A 800 -2.24 28.64 31.20
C VAL A 800 -1.18 27.58 30.89
N LEU A 801 -0.18 27.48 31.77
CA LEU A 801 0.83 26.44 31.72
C LEU A 801 0.55 25.39 32.79
N PRO A 802 0.71 24.09 32.54
CA PRO A 802 0.63 23.06 33.59
C PRO A 802 1.56 23.39 34.77
N ARG A 803 1.12 23.14 36.00
CA ARG A 803 1.93 23.47 37.19
C ARG A 803 3.22 22.68 37.22
N LYS A 804 3.14 21.36 36.94
CA LYS A 804 4.30 20.48 36.84
C LYS A 804 4.92 20.52 35.44
N ARG A 805 6.17 20.13 35.37
CA ARG A 805 6.80 19.81 34.09
C ARG A 805 6.29 18.44 33.64
N LEU A 806 5.66 18.39 32.52
CA LEU A 806 5.09 17.18 31.92
C LEU A 806 5.84 16.80 30.65
N CYS A 807 5.86 15.50 30.35
CA CYS A 807 6.39 14.97 29.10
C CYS A 807 5.37 14.00 28.52
N CYS A 808 5.20 13.99 27.20
CA CYS A 808 4.30 13.10 26.49
C CYS A 808 4.74 11.63 26.49
N GLY A 809 6.00 11.34 26.81
CA GLY A 809 6.56 9.98 26.82
C GLY A 809 6.91 9.40 25.43
N ARG A 810 6.80 10.17 24.33
CA ARG A 810 7.11 9.69 22.97
C ARG A 810 8.45 8.98 22.87
N PRO A 811 9.58 9.54 23.37
CA PRO A 811 10.86 8.85 23.24
C PRO A 811 10.92 7.52 24.01
N LEU A 812 10.25 7.41 25.16
CA LEU A 812 10.15 6.15 25.91
C LEU A 812 9.34 5.10 25.14
N TYR A 813 8.22 5.53 24.55
CA TYR A 813 7.35 4.67 23.75
C TYR A 813 8.11 4.09 22.56
N ASP A 814 8.82 4.92 21.80
CA ASP A 814 9.55 4.50 20.59
C ASP A 814 10.65 3.46 20.87
N TYR A 815 11.19 3.44 22.10
CA TYR A 815 12.16 2.44 22.56
C TYR A 815 11.53 1.28 23.35
N GLY A 816 10.22 1.15 23.40
CA GLY A 816 9.51 0.07 24.13
C GLY A 816 9.62 0.18 25.64
N LEU A 817 9.84 1.38 26.21
CA LEU A 817 9.79 1.64 27.65
C LEU A 817 8.34 1.99 28.06
N LEU A 818 7.41 1.06 27.75
CA LEU A 818 5.96 1.31 27.82
C LEU A 818 5.46 1.59 29.24
N ASN A 819 6.01 0.94 30.28
CA ASN A 819 5.62 1.17 31.66
C ASN A 819 6.00 2.58 32.13
N GLU A 820 7.22 3.05 31.75
CA GLU A 820 7.65 4.42 32.07
C GLU A 820 6.80 5.46 31.30
N ALA A 821 6.51 5.18 30.03
CA ALA A 821 5.66 6.03 29.18
C ALA A 821 4.23 6.14 29.77
N ARG A 822 3.64 5.02 30.21
CA ARG A 822 2.32 4.96 30.85
C ARG A 822 2.29 5.81 32.14
N ALA A 823 3.34 5.73 32.95
CA ALA A 823 3.44 6.54 34.18
C ALA A 823 3.47 8.05 33.87
N LEU A 824 4.19 8.47 32.82
CA LEU A 824 4.18 9.87 32.40
C LEU A 824 2.82 10.34 31.89
N LEU A 825 2.14 9.51 31.09
CA LEU A 825 0.81 9.80 30.58
C LEU A 825 -0.23 9.88 31.71
N ARG A 826 -0.17 8.96 32.70
CA ARG A 826 -1.01 9.02 33.90
C ARG A 826 -0.78 10.34 34.64
N SER A 827 0.49 10.70 34.86
CA SER A 827 0.81 11.98 35.55
C SER A 827 0.31 13.20 34.77
N ALA A 828 0.27 13.14 33.45
CA ALA A 828 -0.28 14.22 32.62
C ALA A 828 -1.81 14.32 32.74
N VAL A 829 -2.52 13.18 32.69
CA VAL A 829 -3.98 13.12 32.90
C VAL A 829 -4.35 13.63 34.29
N ASP A 830 -3.65 13.16 35.35
CA ASP A 830 -3.94 13.53 36.73
C ASP A 830 -3.67 15.02 36.98
N GLU A 831 -2.57 15.60 36.50
CA GLU A 831 -2.25 17.01 36.64
C GLU A 831 -3.25 17.95 35.95
N LEU A 832 -3.81 17.51 34.84
CA LEU A 832 -4.73 18.28 34.00
C LEU A 832 -6.20 17.91 34.27
N ALA A 833 -6.51 17.03 35.24
CA ALA A 833 -7.84 16.43 35.39
C ALA A 833 -8.97 17.47 35.49
N ASP A 834 -8.79 18.53 36.29
CA ASP A 834 -9.79 19.58 36.44
C ASP A 834 -10.03 20.35 35.15
N ASP A 835 -8.96 20.71 34.46
CA ASP A 835 -9.04 21.41 33.18
C ASP A 835 -9.61 20.52 32.05
N ILE A 836 -9.26 19.24 32.02
CA ILE A 836 -9.82 18.24 31.11
C ILE A 836 -11.34 18.11 31.31
N ARG A 837 -11.79 17.98 32.57
CA ARG A 837 -13.21 17.87 32.91
C ARG A 837 -13.98 19.14 32.61
N ALA A 838 -13.33 20.31 32.73
CA ALA A 838 -13.87 21.62 32.39
C ALA A 838 -13.89 21.90 30.87
N GLY A 839 -13.37 21.00 30.03
CA GLY A 839 -13.38 21.16 28.59
C GLY A 839 -12.34 22.15 28.05
N VAL A 840 -11.30 22.47 28.82
CA VAL A 840 -10.27 23.44 28.40
C VAL A 840 -9.41 22.87 27.25
N PRO A 841 -9.31 23.57 26.12
CA PRO A 841 -8.46 23.12 25.00
C PRO A 841 -6.98 23.05 25.40
N ILE A 842 -6.30 22.03 24.87
CA ILE A 842 -4.86 21.84 25.04
C ILE A 842 -4.19 22.03 23.69
N VAL A 843 -3.37 23.06 23.59
CA VAL A 843 -2.68 23.46 22.37
C VAL A 843 -1.19 23.19 22.49
N GLY A 844 -0.61 22.53 21.53
CA GLY A 844 0.82 22.23 21.54
C GLY A 844 1.48 22.48 20.20
N LEU A 845 2.82 22.37 20.19
CA LEU A 845 3.69 22.85 19.14
C LEU A 845 4.38 21.70 18.37
N GLU A 846 4.79 20.65 19.06
CA GLU A 846 5.54 19.53 18.47
C GLU A 846 4.56 18.41 18.05
N PRO A 847 4.37 18.16 16.74
CA PRO A 847 3.43 17.15 16.27
C PRO A 847 3.74 15.74 16.79
N GLY A 848 5.03 15.41 16.94
CA GLY A 848 5.46 14.12 17.49
C GLY A 848 5.01 13.92 18.93
N CYS A 849 4.96 14.96 19.73
CA CYS A 849 4.48 14.92 21.13
C CYS A 849 2.95 14.84 21.20
N LEU A 850 2.26 15.69 20.44
CA LEU A 850 0.81 15.76 20.52
C LEU A 850 0.11 14.53 19.91
N SER A 851 0.71 13.90 18.91
CA SER A 851 0.20 12.64 18.36
C SER A 851 0.09 11.53 19.42
N VAL A 852 0.89 11.60 20.50
CA VAL A 852 0.78 10.65 21.62
C VAL A 852 -0.58 10.75 22.29
N PHE A 853 -1.11 11.96 22.51
CA PHE A 853 -2.42 12.15 23.13
C PHE A 853 -3.58 11.69 22.23
N LYS A 854 -3.41 11.81 20.91
CA LYS A 854 -4.41 11.37 19.94
C LYS A 854 -4.43 9.85 19.71
N ASP A 855 -3.33 9.14 19.95
CA ASP A 855 -3.19 7.73 19.61
C ASP A 855 -2.69 6.86 20.76
N GLU A 856 -1.44 7.00 21.19
CA GLU A 856 -0.80 6.09 22.14
C GLU A 856 -1.40 6.16 23.54
N LEU A 857 -1.89 7.32 23.96
CA LEU A 857 -2.60 7.52 25.24
C LEU A 857 -3.78 6.56 25.35
N LEU A 858 -4.60 6.46 24.31
CA LEU A 858 -5.78 5.61 24.27
C LEU A 858 -5.44 4.11 24.28
N LYS A 859 -4.27 3.72 23.79
CA LYS A 859 -3.78 2.33 23.84
C LYS A 859 -3.18 1.97 25.20
N GLN A 860 -2.63 2.95 25.90
CA GLN A 860 -2.03 2.74 27.21
C GLN A 860 -3.02 2.89 28.37
N LEU A 861 -4.04 3.73 28.21
CA LEU A 861 -5.11 4.01 29.17
C LEU A 861 -6.50 3.86 28.51
N PRO A 862 -6.85 2.67 27.96
CA PRO A 862 -8.02 2.51 27.11
C PRO A 862 -9.36 2.77 27.81
N ASN A 863 -9.43 2.50 29.11
CA ASN A 863 -10.66 2.61 29.90
C ASN A 863 -10.73 3.91 30.72
N ASP A 864 -9.83 4.87 30.47
CA ASP A 864 -9.78 6.12 31.21
C ASP A 864 -10.61 7.21 30.51
N PRO A 865 -11.71 7.71 31.10
CA PRO A 865 -12.55 8.73 30.49
C PRO A 865 -11.85 10.09 30.37
N ASP A 866 -10.97 10.45 31.30
CA ASP A 866 -10.23 11.71 31.26
C ASP A 866 -9.13 11.64 30.18
N ALA A 867 -8.52 10.46 29.96
CA ALA A 867 -7.60 10.24 28.84
C ALA A 867 -8.31 10.42 27.49
N ARG A 868 -9.54 9.96 27.34
CA ARG A 868 -10.33 10.15 26.11
C ARG A 868 -10.66 11.64 25.90
N LYS A 869 -11.12 12.33 26.93
CA LYS A 869 -11.36 13.78 26.87
C LYS A 869 -10.09 14.56 26.55
N LEU A 870 -8.95 14.22 27.16
CA LEU A 870 -7.65 14.82 26.83
C LEU A 870 -7.33 14.65 25.34
N SER A 871 -7.54 13.46 24.78
CA SER A 871 -7.37 13.23 23.35
C SER A 871 -8.24 14.15 22.51
N ASP A 872 -9.54 14.26 22.84
CA ASP A 872 -10.51 15.07 22.07
C ASP A 872 -10.18 16.57 22.11
N GLN A 873 -9.71 17.07 23.26
CA GLN A 873 -9.38 18.47 23.50
C GLN A 873 -7.96 18.87 23.07
N THR A 874 -7.16 17.96 22.51
CA THR A 874 -5.80 18.23 22.07
C THR A 874 -5.76 18.73 20.63
N PHE A 875 -5.13 19.88 20.39
CA PHE A 875 -4.99 20.52 19.09
C PHE A 875 -3.55 20.91 18.79
N LEU A 876 -3.14 20.82 17.53
CA LEU A 876 -1.95 21.54 17.07
C LEU A 876 -2.22 23.04 17.11
N PHE A 877 -1.16 23.83 17.32
CA PHE A 877 -1.26 25.31 17.35
C PHE A 877 -1.99 25.87 16.12
N SER A 878 -1.62 25.44 14.93
CA SER A 878 -2.25 25.89 13.68
C SER A 878 -3.73 25.50 13.57
N ASP A 879 -4.10 24.27 13.97
CA ASP A 879 -5.49 23.80 13.96
C ASP A 879 -6.37 24.62 14.92
N PHE A 880 -5.79 25.03 16.03
CA PHE A 880 -6.50 25.83 17.05
C PHE A 880 -6.65 27.29 16.61
N VAL A 881 -5.55 27.93 16.20
CA VAL A 881 -5.59 29.37 15.87
C VAL A 881 -6.28 29.66 14.53
N ALA A 882 -6.26 28.71 13.59
CA ALA A 882 -7.00 28.85 12.35
C ALA A 882 -8.52 28.90 12.53
N ARG A 883 -9.06 28.38 13.62
CA ARG A 883 -10.49 28.42 13.97
C ARG A 883 -10.89 29.70 14.68
N ALA A 884 -9.91 30.47 15.17
CA ALA A 884 -10.21 31.71 15.89
C ALA A 884 -10.76 32.77 14.93
N GLU A 885 -11.79 33.48 15.38
CA GLU A 885 -12.30 34.69 14.75
C GLU A 885 -11.35 35.85 15.09
N PHE A 886 -10.35 36.04 14.23
CA PHE A 886 -9.34 37.07 14.37
C PHE A 886 -8.96 37.60 12.99
N ASP A 887 -8.85 38.89 12.87
CA ASP A 887 -8.42 39.56 11.63
C ASP A 887 -6.90 39.52 11.53
N TRP A 888 -6.39 38.54 10.77
CA TRP A 888 -4.97 38.28 10.64
C TRP A 888 -4.31 39.32 9.70
N PRO A 889 -3.25 39.97 10.18
CA PRO A 889 -2.49 40.85 9.31
C PRO A 889 -1.81 40.07 8.19
N LYS A 890 -1.80 40.66 7.00
CA LYS A 890 -1.19 40.01 5.81
C LYS A 890 0.33 40.16 5.84
N LEU A 891 1.00 39.09 5.46
CA LEU A 891 2.46 39.01 5.37
C LEU A 891 2.86 38.75 3.91
N ASP A 892 3.49 39.74 3.24
CA ASP A 892 4.02 39.53 1.89
C ASP A 892 5.31 38.65 1.95
N ALA A 893 5.15 37.34 1.88
CA ALA A 893 6.24 36.40 1.89
C ALA A 893 5.95 35.18 1.00
N ALA A 894 7.00 34.61 0.40
CA ALA A 894 6.95 33.30 -0.20
C ALA A 894 7.32 32.23 0.85
N VAL A 895 6.51 31.20 0.94
CA VAL A 895 6.65 30.15 1.96
C VAL A 895 6.66 28.77 1.31
N VAL A 896 7.61 27.93 1.68
CA VAL A 896 7.60 26.50 1.34
C VAL A 896 7.40 25.70 2.61
N VAL A 897 6.46 24.74 2.60
CA VAL A 897 6.01 24.02 3.79
C VAL A 897 6.40 22.55 3.70
N HIS A 898 7.13 22.07 4.72
CA HIS A 898 7.33 20.63 4.93
C HIS A 898 6.47 20.14 6.10
N GLY A 899 5.47 19.29 5.81
CA GLY A 899 4.63 18.69 6.84
C GLY A 899 5.35 17.59 7.61
N HIS A 900 5.35 17.68 8.95
CA HIS A 900 5.90 16.62 9.81
C HIS A 900 5.11 15.31 9.64
N CYS A 901 5.77 14.14 9.65
CA CYS A 901 5.13 12.85 9.40
C CYS A 901 3.97 12.54 10.35
N HIS A 902 4.12 12.75 11.67
CA HIS A 902 3.03 12.58 12.63
C HIS A 902 1.89 13.60 12.44
N GLN A 903 2.21 14.82 11.97
CA GLN A 903 1.18 15.80 11.62
C GLN A 903 0.35 15.29 10.44
N LYS A 904 1.00 14.93 9.33
CA LYS A 904 0.33 14.39 8.15
C LYS A 904 -0.55 13.18 8.49
N SER A 905 -0.05 12.27 9.34
CA SER A 905 -0.69 10.99 9.62
C SER A 905 -1.82 11.06 10.65
N ILE A 906 -1.81 12.02 11.58
CA ILE A 906 -2.74 12.06 12.73
C ILE A 906 -3.65 13.31 12.69
N PHE A 907 -3.12 14.46 12.30
CA PHE A 907 -3.86 15.74 12.34
C PHE A 907 -4.24 16.23 10.94
N GLY A 908 -3.46 15.88 9.92
CA GLY A 908 -3.55 16.47 8.57
C GLY A 908 -2.85 17.81 8.49
N MET A 909 -2.96 18.46 7.31
CA MET A 909 -2.33 19.75 7.02
C MET A 909 -3.33 20.90 6.92
N LYS A 910 -4.64 20.65 7.10
CA LYS A 910 -5.70 21.67 6.92
C LYS A 910 -5.52 22.89 7.83
N GLY A 911 -5.07 22.69 9.08
CA GLY A 911 -4.84 23.82 10.00
C GLY A 911 -3.70 24.72 9.56
N ASP A 912 -2.59 24.13 9.09
CA ASP A 912 -1.44 24.92 8.60
C ASP A 912 -1.82 25.70 7.34
N THR A 913 -2.46 25.05 6.35
CA THR A 913 -2.86 25.71 5.09
C THR A 913 -3.89 26.82 5.34
N ALA A 914 -4.89 26.59 6.18
CA ALA A 914 -5.88 27.58 6.55
C ALA A 914 -5.27 28.81 7.25
N LEU A 915 -4.26 28.59 8.13
CA LEU A 915 -3.56 29.71 8.77
C LEU A 915 -2.69 30.48 7.76
N LEU A 916 -2.02 29.79 6.84
CA LEU A 916 -1.23 30.43 5.78
C LEU A 916 -2.11 31.28 4.83
N ASP A 917 -3.30 30.78 4.48
CA ASP A 917 -4.29 31.54 3.71
C ASP A 917 -4.75 32.81 4.46
N LYS A 918 -5.04 32.67 5.77
CA LYS A 918 -5.41 33.82 6.63
C LYS A 918 -4.28 34.85 6.71
N LEU A 919 -3.02 34.42 6.75
CA LEU A 919 -1.84 35.29 6.73
C LEU A 919 -1.57 35.90 5.34
N GLY A 920 -2.22 35.43 4.28
CA GLY A 920 -2.07 35.96 2.91
C GLY A 920 -0.72 35.70 2.27
N VAL A 921 0.06 34.74 2.77
CA VAL A 921 1.36 34.36 2.20
C VAL A 921 1.20 33.55 0.93
N ARG A 922 2.14 33.65 0.00
CA ARG A 922 2.24 32.76 -1.17
C ARG A 922 2.94 31.46 -0.72
N TRP A 923 2.19 30.41 -0.57
CA TRP A 923 2.73 29.15 -0.04
C TRP A 923 2.64 27.97 -1.02
N SER A 924 3.54 27.00 -0.85
CA SER A 924 3.46 25.69 -1.48
C SER A 924 3.78 24.59 -0.47
N LEU A 925 2.98 23.53 -0.50
CA LEU A 925 3.23 22.32 0.31
C LEU A 925 4.15 21.40 -0.50
N LEU A 926 5.32 21.07 0.05
CA LEU A 926 6.27 20.18 -0.59
C LEU A 926 5.74 18.74 -0.54
N ASP A 927 5.71 18.07 -1.70
CA ASP A 927 5.40 16.63 -1.77
C ASP A 927 6.60 15.82 -1.29
N THR A 928 6.78 15.78 0.02
CA THR A 928 7.84 15.05 0.70
C THR A 928 7.27 13.97 1.60
N GLY A 929 7.97 12.84 1.72
CA GLY A 929 7.68 11.80 2.70
C GLY A 929 8.13 12.19 4.12
N CYS A 930 8.89 11.31 4.76
CA CYS A 930 9.55 11.56 6.04
C CYS A 930 10.88 12.31 5.84
N CYS A 931 11.27 13.14 6.82
CA CYS A 931 12.57 13.81 6.80
C CYS A 931 13.77 12.87 7.10
N GLY A 932 13.51 11.62 7.46
CA GLY A 932 14.55 10.64 7.82
C GLY A 932 15.04 10.72 9.26
N MET A 933 14.70 11.77 10.00
CA MET A 933 15.20 11.98 11.37
C MET A 933 14.36 11.23 12.40
N ALA A 934 13.02 11.34 12.35
CA ALA A 934 12.06 10.67 13.21
C ALA A 934 12.49 10.61 14.69
N GLY A 935 12.47 11.74 15.38
CA GLY A 935 12.99 11.85 16.75
C GLY A 935 14.47 11.58 16.82
N SER A 936 14.85 10.52 17.50
CA SER A 936 16.27 10.14 17.68
C SER A 936 16.80 9.15 16.64
N PHE A 937 15.98 8.64 15.74
CA PHE A 937 16.34 7.62 14.75
C PHE A 937 17.55 8.06 13.91
N GLY A 938 17.48 9.25 13.32
CA GLY A 938 18.55 9.78 12.48
C GLY A 938 19.79 10.27 13.24
N PHE A 939 19.76 10.32 14.56
CA PHE A 939 20.93 10.57 15.40
C PHE A 939 21.74 9.29 15.64
N ASN A 940 21.11 8.10 15.52
CA ASN A 940 21.79 6.84 15.75
C ASN A 940 22.92 6.62 14.72
N ALA A 941 24.09 6.17 15.21
CA ALA A 941 25.25 5.88 14.37
C ALA A 941 24.94 4.82 13.31
N ASP A 942 24.19 3.77 13.67
CA ASP A 942 23.83 2.68 12.77
C ASP A 942 22.76 3.08 11.73
N HIS A 943 22.05 4.20 11.94
CA HIS A 943 20.95 4.65 11.07
C HIS A 943 21.26 5.94 10.31
N TYR A 944 22.44 6.53 10.50
CA TYR A 944 22.77 7.82 9.92
C TYR A 944 22.66 7.82 8.39
N ASP A 945 23.30 6.87 7.75
CA ASP A 945 23.31 6.76 6.28
C ASP A 945 21.89 6.55 5.73
N LEU A 946 21.09 5.69 6.36
CA LEU A 946 19.69 5.48 6.00
C LEU A 946 18.87 6.76 6.20
N SER A 947 19.08 7.47 7.29
CA SER A 947 18.42 8.75 7.58
C SER A 947 18.72 9.79 6.51
N MET A 948 19.99 9.91 6.10
CA MET A 948 20.38 10.83 5.03
C MET A 948 19.83 10.40 3.67
N LYS A 949 19.87 9.12 3.35
CA LYS A 949 19.30 8.59 2.11
C LYS A 949 17.80 8.86 2.00
N ILE A 950 17.05 8.73 3.11
CA ILE A 950 15.62 9.07 3.15
C ILE A 950 15.41 10.58 2.94
N ALA A 951 16.23 11.43 3.53
CA ALA A 951 16.12 12.88 3.40
C ALA A 951 16.47 13.36 1.98
N GLU A 952 17.46 12.73 1.35
CA GLU A 952 17.90 13.02 -0.02
C GLU A 952 16.93 12.51 -1.10
N ASP A 953 16.02 11.59 -0.76
CA ASP A 953 15.02 11.10 -1.71
C ASP A 953 14.18 12.25 -2.30
N LYS A 954 13.65 13.14 -1.44
CA LYS A 954 12.83 14.30 -1.89
C LYS A 954 13.08 15.58 -1.08
N LEU A 955 13.15 15.50 0.25
CA LEU A 955 13.13 16.68 1.10
C LEU A 955 14.29 17.64 0.85
N LEU A 956 15.51 17.17 0.95
CA LEU A 956 16.67 18.04 0.86
C LEU A 956 16.85 18.65 -0.54
N PRO A 957 16.66 17.91 -1.64
CA PRO A 957 16.69 18.50 -2.98
C PRO A 957 15.63 19.59 -3.17
N LEU A 958 14.38 19.35 -2.74
CA LEU A 958 13.30 20.35 -2.87
C LEU A 958 13.57 21.61 -2.03
N VAL A 959 14.11 21.46 -0.82
CA VAL A 959 14.47 22.61 0.03
C VAL A 959 15.67 23.38 -0.54
N ARG A 960 16.68 22.72 -1.11
CA ARG A 960 17.83 23.39 -1.74
C ARG A 960 17.42 24.16 -3.00
N ASN A 961 16.47 23.60 -3.79
CA ASN A 961 15.97 24.20 -5.03
C ASN A 961 14.91 25.28 -4.79
N ALA A 962 14.36 25.38 -3.59
CA ALA A 962 13.40 26.44 -3.26
C ALA A 962 14.09 27.81 -3.30
N PRO A 963 13.39 28.88 -3.75
CA PRO A 963 13.95 30.24 -3.82
C PRO A 963 14.66 30.64 -2.51
N SER A 964 15.81 31.28 -2.61
CA SER A 964 16.60 31.65 -1.43
C SER A 964 15.83 32.57 -0.47
N ALA A 965 14.95 33.44 -1.01
CA ALA A 965 14.11 34.35 -0.25
C ALA A 965 12.87 33.65 0.36
N ALA A 966 12.53 32.42 -0.04
CA ALA A 966 11.39 31.71 0.51
C ALA A 966 11.65 31.23 1.93
N ILE A 967 10.71 31.44 2.82
CA ILE A 967 10.73 30.97 4.20
C ILE A 967 10.38 29.49 4.20
N VAL A 968 11.23 28.68 4.79
CA VAL A 968 10.97 27.25 4.99
C VAL A 968 10.21 27.06 6.30
N VAL A 969 8.98 26.54 6.24
CA VAL A 969 8.14 26.29 7.43
C VAL A 969 8.06 24.80 7.70
N THR A 970 8.36 24.40 8.93
CA THR A 970 8.10 23.04 9.42
C THR A 970 7.95 23.03 10.95
N ASN A 971 6.91 22.32 11.44
CA ASN A 971 6.57 22.32 12.88
C ASN A 971 7.40 21.34 13.70
N GLY A 972 7.93 20.27 13.10
CA GLY A 972 8.68 19.26 13.84
C GLY A 972 10.14 19.66 14.14
N PHE A 973 10.57 19.50 15.37
CA PHE A 973 11.96 19.71 15.79
C PHE A 973 12.95 18.89 14.95
N SER A 974 12.67 17.60 14.81
CA SER A 974 13.49 16.67 14.01
C SER A 974 13.63 17.11 12.54
N CYS A 975 12.57 17.66 11.95
CA CYS A 975 12.60 18.13 10.57
C CYS A 975 13.46 19.39 10.43
N ARG A 976 13.41 20.32 11.38
CA ARG A 976 14.25 21.52 11.41
C ARG A 976 15.74 21.16 11.50
N GLU A 977 16.07 20.22 12.40
CA GLU A 977 17.45 19.71 12.54
C GLU A 977 17.94 19.05 11.26
N GLN A 978 17.11 18.25 10.59
CA GLN A 978 17.50 17.59 9.33
C GLN A 978 17.71 18.57 8.19
N ILE A 979 16.82 19.55 8.03
CA ILE A 979 16.92 20.59 7.00
C ILE A 979 18.19 21.44 7.25
N GLN A 980 18.43 21.84 8.49
CA GLN A 980 19.64 22.59 8.86
C GLN A 980 20.92 21.78 8.58
N HIS A 981 20.94 20.51 8.96
CA HIS A 981 22.09 19.63 8.77
C HIS A 981 22.36 19.32 7.29
N GLY A 982 21.32 18.97 6.52
CA GLY A 982 21.47 18.45 5.15
C GLY A 982 21.39 19.50 4.05
N ALA A 983 20.65 20.60 4.26
CA ALA A 983 20.46 21.67 3.27
C ALA A 983 21.13 23.00 3.69
N GLY A 984 21.62 23.14 4.92
CA GLY A 984 22.19 24.40 5.43
C GLY A 984 21.18 25.55 5.56
N ARG A 985 19.87 25.26 5.42
CA ARG A 985 18.81 26.28 5.49
C ARG A 985 18.14 26.28 6.85
N GLN A 986 17.90 27.46 7.40
CA GLN A 986 17.07 27.62 8.58
C GLN A 986 15.59 27.46 8.20
N SER A 987 14.85 26.85 9.11
CA SER A 987 13.40 26.72 8.99
C SER A 987 12.70 27.24 10.24
N VAL A 988 11.50 27.76 10.09
CA VAL A 988 10.70 28.36 11.17
C VAL A 988 9.49 27.49 11.49
N HIS A 989 9.01 27.57 12.72
CA HIS A 989 7.72 27.01 13.11
C HIS A 989 6.60 27.99 12.68
N ILE A 990 5.42 27.46 12.36
CA ILE A 990 4.27 28.28 11.92
C ILE A 990 3.85 29.32 12.96
N ALA A 991 4.06 29.07 14.27
CA ALA A 991 3.82 30.05 15.33
C ALA A 991 4.75 31.27 15.23
N GLN A 992 6.00 31.10 14.80
CA GLN A 992 6.94 32.18 14.56
C GLN A 992 6.53 33.00 13.35
N LEU A 993 6.04 32.35 12.27
CA LEU A 993 5.52 33.05 11.09
C LEU A 993 4.29 33.88 11.43
N ALA A 994 3.33 33.34 12.20
CA ALA A 994 2.16 34.07 12.69
C ALA A 994 2.55 35.27 13.57
N MET A 995 3.55 35.09 14.45
CA MET A 995 4.07 36.17 15.29
C MET A 995 4.78 37.27 14.47
N GLN A 996 5.48 36.88 13.41
CA GLN A 996 6.12 37.82 12.50
C GLN A 996 5.08 38.73 11.83
N ALA A 997 3.98 38.17 11.34
CA ALA A 997 2.87 38.95 10.76
C ALA A 997 2.29 39.95 11.76
N LEU A 998 2.02 39.50 12.99
CA LEU A 998 1.51 40.38 14.08
C LEU A 998 2.51 41.49 14.46
N SER A 999 3.81 41.21 14.42
CA SER A 999 4.85 42.19 14.78
C SER A 999 5.02 43.26 13.70
N GLN A 1000 4.96 42.87 12.44
CA GLN A 1000 5.03 43.84 11.33
C GLN A 1000 3.83 44.80 11.32
N ALA A 1001 2.63 44.29 11.56
CA ALA A 1001 1.45 45.15 11.68
C ALA A 1001 1.56 46.20 12.81
N LEU A 1002 2.11 45.79 13.95
CA LEU A 1002 2.34 46.73 15.07
C LEU A 1002 3.39 47.78 14.73
N SER A 1003 4.51 47.41 14.08
CA SER A 1003 5.51 48.40 13.67
C SER A 1003 4.99 49.37 12.66
N GLN A 1004 4.12 48.97 11.77
CA GLN A 1004 3.46 49.84 10.82
C GLN A 1004 2.45 50.80 11.50
N ALA A 1005 1.71 50.30 12.51
CA ALA A 1005 0.78 51.11 13.28
C ALA A 1005 1.49 52.12 14.21
N THR A 1006 2.68 51.80 14.72
CA THR A 1006 3.47 52.70 15.61
C THR A 1006 4.44 53.59 14.89
N GLY A 1007 4.85 53.28 13.65
CA GLY A 1007 5.76 54.06 12.83
C GLY A 1007 5.06 55.13 11.94
N GLY A 1008 3.75 55.15 11.97
CA GLY A 1008 2.92 56.18 11.31
C GLY A 1008 2.33 57.25 12.25
N ALA A 1009 2.75 57.32 13.52
CA ALA A 1009 2.32 58.27 14.52
C ALA A 1009 3.44 59.32 14.79
#